data_e2db2cbbe49ab519e91f5de5471d11d2
#
_entry.id   e2db2cbbe49ab519e91f5de5471d11d2
#
_cell.length_a   1.000
_cell.length_b   1.000
_cell.length_c   1.000
_cell.angle_alpha   90.00
_cell.angle_beta   90.00
_cell.angle_gamma   90.00
#
_symmetry.space_group_name_H-M   'P 1'
#
loop_
_entity.id
_entity.type
_entity.pdbx_description
1 polymer ?
#
loop_
_entity_poly.entity_id
_entity_poly.type
_entity_poly.pdbx_seq_one_letter_code
_entity_poly.pdbx_strand_id
1 'polypeptide(L)'
;MGDFHYAKDADGIVTVTMDMDGPVNAMNAEFWPLFAATMDRLEAEPELKGVIWTSAKDTFFAGGDLKMLKSIEPDGVEALFQSVEATKAVMRRMEKQPVPHVAAINGAALGGGFEICLACNHRIAADNPKTKIGLPEVTLGLLPGGGGVVRLTWMLGLEGAMPFLLEGRQVSPDKALKTGLIHEVVPADQLLTRAKEYILSAQGDLAAVTQPWDTKGYKIPGGPSTAPHNMTRIAGAAAMLFKKTRGLMPAPARILDIMTEAAGKVDFDTATRYESRRFVSLTPLASTKNMIETLFFGMNKVNGGASRPKGVPPSKVQRLGILGAGMMGQGIAFSAATAGLPVVLKDQTMEAAERGKAYTAGLLEKRVKQGRMSAEERETVLALITPTDKADDLKGCDLIIEAVFEKIDIKDAVLAEHEALLAENGIWGSNTSTLPITRLATGAARPENFVGLHFFSPVDKMPLLEIIAGEKTSDETLARAFDFARQIRKTPIIVGDSTGFYTSRTIGTKIIEAVELVAEGHDPVRVDNLSRLTGMPTGMLSLLDEVQIKLVTDIYNTQVEMGLLDPDKEQNPAARAMLAEMISQHGRHGRATGKGFYDYDSQGKTIWPGLAAWRKEGADIPDADIKDRILFRAVLESLRCLEEGVLRTVEDGNIGSILGIGAPVHTGGYIQYVNTYGTARFLARCEELAGKYGNRFAPPEILRKHVAEGRALA
;
A
#
# COMPACT_ATOMS: atom_id res chain seq x y z
N MET A 1 -24.33 22.48 10.56
CA MET A 1 -24.89 21.14 10.84
C MET A 1 -25.31 20.58 9.52
N GLY A 2 -24.71 19.47 9.12
CA GLY A 2 -25.02 18.85 7.84
C GLY A 2 -26.49 18.44 7.73
N ASP A 3 -26.97 18.23 6.52
CA ASP A 3 -28.37 17.89 6.25
C ASP A 3 -28.48 16.87 5.11
N PHE A 4 -29.62 16.19 5.04
CA PHE A 4 -30.07 15.45 3.87
C PHE A 4 -31.19 16.27 3.22
N HIS A 5 -30.84 17.06 2.19
CA HIS A 5 -31.82 17.86 1.50
C HIS A 5 -32.85 16.97 0.82
N TYR A 6 -34.11 17.21 1.14
CA TYR A 6 -35.23 16.39 0.73
C TYR A 6 -36.16 17.19 -0.20
N ALA A 7 -36.22 16.82 -1.46
CA ALA A 7 -37.04 17.50 -2.45
C ALA A 7 -37.98 16.51 -3.18
N LYS A 8 -39.30 16.69 -3.06
CA LYS A 8 -40.30 15.93 -3.83
C LYS A 8 -40.69 16.73 -5.08
N ASP A 9 -40.67 16.08 -6.22
CA ASP A 9 -41.10 16.70 -7.47
C ASP A 9 -42.59 16.46 -7.78
N ALA A 10 -43.07 17.06 -8.90
CA ALA A 10 -44.47 16.94 -9.32
C ALA A 10 -44.86 15.52 -9.74
N ASP A 11 -43.91 14.65 -10.07
CA ASP A 11 -44.15 13.26 -10.42
C ASP A 11 -44.22 12.34 -9.20
N GLY A 12 -44.04 12.86 -7.98
CA GLY A 12 -44.06 12.10 -6.74
C GLY A 12 -42.73 11.40 -6.41
N ILE A 13 -41.62 11.83 -7.05
CA ILE A 13 -40.27 11.29 -6.80
C ILE A 13 -39.53 12.19 -5.82
N VAL A 14 -38.93 11.57 -4.80
CA VAL A 14 -38.11 12.28 -3.82
C VAL A 14 -36.64 12.15 -4.18
N THR A 15 -35.96 13.29 -4.26
CA THR A 15 -34.50 13.33 -4.31
C THR A 15 -33.94 13.66 -2.94
N VAL A 16 -33.15 12.75 -2.37
CA VAL A 16 -32.38 12.94 -1.14
C VAL A 16 -30.95 13.25 -1.52
N THR A 17 -30.53 14.51 -1.28
CA THR A 17 -29.18 14.98 -1.55
C THR A 17 -28.40 15.05 -0.23
N MET A 18 -27.45 14.15 -0.03
CA MET A 18 -26.62 14.10 1.17
C MET A 18 -25.62 15.24 1.18
N ASP A 19 -25.65 16.09 2.20
CA ASP A 19 -24.75 17.24 2.38
C ASP A 19 -24.32 17.38 3.84
N MET A 20 -23.50 16.45 4.29
CA MET A 20 -22.98 16.39 5.66
C MET A 20 -21.86 17.42 5.88
N ASP A 21 -21.58 17.77 7.12
CA ASP A 21 -20.47 18.64 7.48
C ASP A 21 -19.13 18.07 6.96
N GLY A 22 -18.26 18.97 6.52
CA GLY A 22 -16.95 18.63 5.99
C GLY A 22 -16.88 18.38 4.48
N PRO A 23 -15.72 17.93 3.97
CA PRO A 23 -15.48 17.81 2.53
C PRO A 23 -16.13 16.60 1.87
N VAL A 24 -16.58 15.62 2.65
CA VAL A 24 -17.16 14.35 2.18
C VAL A 24 -18.28 13.90 3.10
N ASN A 25 -19.24 13.15 2.58
CA ASN A 25 -20.21 12.42 3.37
C ASN A 25 -19.53 11.15 3.95
N ALA A 26 -19.79 10.84 5.23
CA ALA A 26 -19.23 9.67 5.91
C ALA A 26 -20.21 9.12 6.98
N MET A 27 -20.15 7.82 7.25
CA MET A 27 -20.92 7.19 8.34
C MET A 27 -20.28 7.54 9.68
N ASN A 28 -20.65 8.69 10.23
CA ASN A 28 -20.23 9.22 11.52
C ASN A 28 -21.46 9.40 12.46
N ALA A 29 -21.26 10.01 13.60
CA ALA A 29 -22.34 10.27 14.56
C ALA A 29 -23.49 11.15 14.01
N GLU A 30 -23.22 12.01 13.04
CA GLU A 30 -24.21 12.86 12.38
C GLU A 30 -25.06 12.06 11.38
N PHE A 31 -24.46 11.10 10.68
CA PHE A 31 -25.14 10.30 9.66
C PHE A 31 -26.33 9.51 10.19
N TRP A 32 -26.18 8.86 11.34
CA TRP A 32 -27.17 7.92 11.86
C TRP A 32 -28.56 8.53 12.06
N PRO A 33 -28.69 9.66 12.79
CA PRO A 33 -29.99 10.29 12.99
C PRO A 33 -30.57 10.87 11.70
N LEU A 34 -29.72 11.43 10.80
CA LEU A 34 -30.18 11.96 9.52
C LEU A 34 -30.74 10.85 8.63
N PHE A 35 -30.06 9.72 8.53
CA PHE A 35 -30.50 8.60 7.71
C PHE A 35 -31.80 7.97 8.23
N ALA A 36 -31.91 7.75 9.55
CA ALA A 36 -33.12 7.23 10.18
C ALA A 36 -34.33 8.18 10.01
N ALA A 37 -34.16 9.48 10.30
CA ALA A 37 -35.19 10.48 10.14
C ALA A 37 -35.64 10.64 8.68
N THR A 38 -34.71 10.52 7.72
CA THR A 38 -35.04 10.55 6.29
C THR A 38 -35.89 9.35 5.90
N MET A 39 -35.56 8.16 6.40
CA MET A 39 -36.39 6.97 6.16
C MET A 39 -37.77 7.06 6.79
N ASP A 40 -37.87 7.58 8.01
CA ASP A 40 -39.18 7.83 8.66
C ASP A 40 -40.05 8.77 7.83
N ARG A 41 -39.45 9.82 7.24
CA ARG A 41 -40.13 10.77 6.35
C ARG A 41 -40.55 10.11 5.05
N LEU A 42 -39.70 9.31 4.43
CA LEU A 42 -39.99 8.59 3.19
C LEU A 42 -41.12 7.57 3.35
N GLU A 43 -41.18 6.87 4.49
CA GLU A 43 -42.26 5.93 4.78
C GLU A 43 -43.62 6.62 5.04
N ALA A 44 -43.57 7.87 5.52
CA ALA A 44 -44.78 8.68 5.73
C ALA A 44 -45.18 9.52 4.49
N GLU A 45 -44.35 9.55 3.43
CA GLU A 45 -44.53 10.43 2.28
C GLU A 45 -45.75 9.97 1.42
N PRO A 46 -46.80 10.78 1.29
CA PRO A 46 -47.96 10.39 0.49
C PRO A 46 -47.62 10.35 -1.01
N GLU A 47 -48.18 9.40 -1.72
CA GLU A 47 -48.02 9.23 -3.18
C GLU A 47 -46.54 9.17 -3.61
N LEU A 48 -45.68 8.60 -2.78
CA LEU A 48 -44.26 8.37 -3.12
C LEU A 48 -44.18 7.34 -4.25
N LYS A 49 -43.49 7.70 -5.35
CA LYS A 49 -43.26 6.81 -6.51
C LYS A 49 -41.86 6.28 -6.60
N GLY A 50 -40.91 6.90 -5.93
CA GLY A 50 -39.51 6.45 -5.88
C GLY A 50 -38.60 7.46 -5.22
N VAL A 51 -37.37 7.02 -4.94
CA VAL A 51 -36.36 7.81 -4.24
C VAL A 51 -35.04 7.80 -5.01
N ILE A 52 -34.45 8.97 -5.19
CA ILE A 52 -33.11 9.15 -5.75
C ILE A 52 -32.18 9.56 -4.60
N TRP A 53 -31.11 8.79 -4.39
CA TRP A 53 -30.04 9.12 -3.46
C TRP A 53 -28.86 9.69 -4.22
N THR A 54 -28.39 10.90 -3.86
CA THR A 54 -27.24 11.55 -4.48
C THR A 54 -26.46 12.38 -3.43
N SER A 55 -25.40 13.06 -3.84
CA SER A 55 -24.56 13.87 -2.98
C SER A 55 -24.38 15.28 -3.49
N ALA A 56 -24.33 16.25 -2.57
CA ALA A 56 -23.93 17.63 -2.86
C ALA A 56 -22.40 17.79 -2.99
N LYS A 57 -21.62 16.79 -2.63
CA LYS A 57 -20.15 16.79 -2.67
C LYS A 57 -19.62 16.21 -3.98
N ASP A 58 -18.34 16.43 -4.29
CA ASP A 58 -17.64 15.79 -5.42
C ASP A 58 -17.54 14.26 -5.30
N THR A 59 -17.70 13.73 -4.10
CA THR A 59 -17.80 12.29 -3.81
C THR A 59 -19.26 11.94 -3.49
N PHE A 60 -19.68 10.74 -3.87
CA PHE A 60 -20.98 10.25 -3.42
C PHE A 60 -20.98 10.01 -1.91
N PHE A 61 -20.04 9.16 -1.43
CA PHE A 61 -19.89 8.87 -0.01
C PHE A 61 -18.54 8.16 0.27
N ALA A 62 -17.81 8.60 1.30
CA ALA A 62 -16.43 8.16 1.54
C ALA A 62 -16.29 6.93 2.47
N GLY A 63 -17.39 6.40 3.02
CA GLY A 63 -17.35 5.23 3.90
C GLY A 63 -17.52 5.55 5.38
N GLY A 64 -17.02 4.67 6.26
CA GLY A 64 -17.14 4.80 7.72
C GLY A 64 -16.15 5.79 8.33
N ASP A 65 -16.49 6.33 9.50
CA ASP A 65 -15.58 7.17 10.29
C ASP A 65 -14.46 6.31 10.93
N LEU A 66 -13.31 6.31 10.29
CA LEU A 66 -12.14 5.55 10.74
C LEU A 66 -11.57 6.06 12.06
N LYS A 67 -11.78 7.34 12.43
CA LYS A 67 -11.35 7.89 13.70
C LYS A 67 -12.17 7.28 14.84
N MET A 68 -13.47 7.21 14.66
CA MET A 68 -14.39 6.54 15.59
C MET A 68 -14.05 5.04 15.70
N LEU A 69 -13.92 4.33 14.55
CA LEU A 69 -13.62 2.89 14.55
C LEU A 69 -12.28 2.57 15.23
N LYS A 70 -11.25 3.40 15.04
CA LYS A 70 -9.95 3.24 15.73
C LYS A 70 -10.05 3.43 17.26
N SER A 71 -10.98 4.24 17.73
CA SER A 71 -11.14 4.51 19.17
C SER A 71 -11.89 3.41 19.94
N ILE A 72 -12.45 2.42 19.26
CA ILE A 72 -13.20 1.34 19.91
C ILE A 72 -12.23 0.47 20.73
N GLU A 73 -12.52 0.37 22.02
CA GLU A 73 -11.85 -0.55 22.95
C GLU A 73 -12.71 -1.81 23.18
N PRO A 74 -12.18 -2.87 23.79
CA PRO A 74 -12.92 -4.13 23.98
C PRO A 74 -14.28 -3.98 24.67
N ASP A 75 -14.42 -3.05 25.58
CA ASP A 75 -15.68 -2.75 26.30
C ASP A 75 -16.71 -2.00 25.44
N GLY A 76 -16.26 -1.30 24.38
CA GLY A 76 -17.12 -0.60 23.43
C GLY A 76 -17.72 -1.49 22.32
N VAL A 77 -17.31 -2.76 22.23
CA VAL A 77 -17.70 -3.66 21.11
C VAL A 77 -19.19 -3.92 21.05
N GLU A 78 -19.85 -4.12 22.20
CA GLU A 78 -21.30 -4.36 22.23
C GLU A 78 -22.11 -3.13 21.80
N ALA A 79 -21.71 -1.95 22.24
CA ALA A 79 -22.37 -0.70 21.82
C ALA A 79 -22.20 -0.49 20.29
N LEU A 80 -21.03 -0.77 19.75
CA LEU A 80 -20.80 -0.73 18.30
C LEU A 80 -21.67 -1.76 17.56
N PHE A 81 -21.81 -2.98 18.10
CA PHE A 81 -22.67 -4.01 17.51
C PHE A 81 -24.11 -3.54 17.39
N GLN A 82 -24.67 -2.97 18.47
CA GLN A 82 -26.03 -2.42 18.48
C GLN A 82 -26.21 -1.28 17.46
N SER A 83 -25.21 -0.40 17.34
CA SER A 83 -25.22 0.69 16.37
C SER A 83 -25.19 0.18 14.92
N VAL A 84 -24.37 -0.84 14.64
CA VAL A 84 -24.29 -1.47 13.32
C VAL A 84 -25.59 -2.17 12.94
N GLU A 85 -26.20 -2.92 13.88
CA GLU A 85 -27.50 -3.57 13.67
C GLU A 85 -28.63 -2.55 13.43
N ALA A 86 -28.65 -1.44 14.19
CA ALA A 86 -29.61 -0.35 13.98
C ALA A 86 -29.48 0.25 12.57
N THR A 87 -28.25 0.46 12.09
CA THR A 87 -28.01 0.96 10.73
C THR A 87 -28.50 -0.01 9.67
N LYS A 88 -28.18 -1.28 9.81
CA LYS A 88 -28.64 -2.33 8.89
C LYS A 88 -30.16 -2.44 8.87
N ALA A 89 -30.81 -2.26 10.02
CA ALA A 89 -32.27 -2.23 10.11
C ALA A 89 -32.86 -1.08 9.26
N VAL A 90 -32.26 0.12 9.28
CA VAL A 90 -32.67 1.23 8.43
C VAL A 90 -32.47 0.90 6.94
N MET A 91 -31.33 0.32 6.56
CA MET A 91 -31.09 -0.14 5.19
C MET A 91 -32.11 -1.22 4.75
N ARG A 92 -32.50 -2.13 5.65
CA ARG A 92 -33.54 -3.14 5.36
C ARG A 92 -34.91 -2.51 5.19
N ARG A 93 -35.26 -1.46 5.92
CA ARG A 93 -36.50 -0.68 5.69
C ARG A 93 -36.48 -0.09 4.26
N MET A 94 -35.37 0.52 3.85
CA MET A 94 -35.17 1.05 2.50
C MET A 94 -35.38 -0.04 1.41
N GLU A 95 -34.79 -1.22 1.59
CA GLU A 95 -34.92 -2.35 0.68
C GLU A 95 -36.34 -2.92 0.55
N LYS A 96 -37.15 -2.77 1.59
CA LYS A 96 -38.52 -3.31 1.70
C LYS A 96 -39.60 -2.28 1.35
N GLN A 97 -39.25 -1.05 1.02
CA GLN A 97 -40.22 -0.08 0.53
C GLN A 97 -40.83 -0.52 -0.81
N PRO A 98 -42.15 -0.27 -1.04
CA PRO A 98 -42.84 -0.68 -2.28
C PRO A 98 -42.54 0.24 -3.47
N VAL A 99 -41.49 1.06 -3.41
CA VAL A 99 -41.06 1.99 -4.45
C VAL A 99 -39.56 1.84 -4.73
N PRO A 100 -39.11 2.08 -5.98
CA PRO A 100 -37.68 1.93 -6.30
C PRO A 100 -36.82 2.99 -5.61
N HIS A 101 -35.72 2.55 -5.02
CA HIS A 101 -34.62 3.39 -4.57
C HIS A 101 -33.49 3.34 -5.59
N VAL A 102 -33.05 4.48 -6.09
CA VAL A 102 -31.98 4.62 -7.10
C VAL A 102 -30.80 5.35 -6.49
N ALA A 103 -29.61 4.73 -6.52
CA ALA A 103 -28.36 5.41 -6.22
C ALA A 103 -27.86 6.14 -7.49
N ALA A 104 -27.90 7.46 -7.47
CA ALA A 104 -27.34 8.34 -8.50
C ALA A 104 -25.92 8.75 -8.08
N ILE A 105 -24.93 7.92 -8.47
CA ILE A 105 -23.54 7.98 -8.02
C ILE A 105 -22.79 9.05 -8.82
N ASN A 106 -22.70 10.26 -8.26
CA ASN A 106 -22.07 11.42 -8.90
C ASN A 106 -20.54 11.46 -8.74
N GLY A 107 -19.97 10.66 -7.83
CA GLY A 107 -18.54 10.61 -7.53
C GLY A 107 -18.13 9.31 -6.84
N ALA A 108 -17.00 9.30 -6.16
CA ALA A 108 -16.51 8.10 -5.47
C ALA A 108 -17.53 7.56 -4.45
N ALA A 109 -17.85 6.26 -4.56
CA ALA A 109 -18.71 5.51 -3.63
C ALA A 109 -17.89 4.36 -3.06
N LEU A 110 -17.37 4.56 -1.84
CA LEU A 110 -16.43 3.64 -1.22
C LEU A 110 -16.94 3.16 0.15
N GLY A 111 -16.66 1.90 0.48
CA GLY A 111 -16.98 1.34 1.78
C GLY A 111 -18.47 1.47 2.11
N GLY A 112 -18.79 1.96 3.30
CA GLY A 112 -20.17 2.22 3.74
C GLY A 112 -21.01 3.02 2.72
N GLY A 113 -20.38 3.92 1.94
CA GLY A 113 -21.07 4.63 0.87
C GLY A 113 -21.52 3.72 -0.27
N PHE A 114 -20.71 2.73 -0.63
CA PHE A 114 -21.13 1.74 -1.61
C PHE A 114 -22.12 0.73 -1.01
N GLU A 115 -22.07 0.48 0.30
CA GLU A 115 -23.05 -0.35 1.00
C GLU A 115 -24.48 0.27 0.95
N ILE A 116 -24.60 1.61 1.02
CA ILE A 116 -25.85 2.33 0.78
C ILE A 116 -26.30 2.10 -0.68
N CYS A 117 -25.40 2.20 -1.65
CA CYS A 117 -25.73 1.92 -3.05
C CYS A 117 -26.21 0.47 -3.24
N LEU A 118 -25.61 -0.51 -2.57
CA LEU A 118 -25.99 -1.92 -2.64
C LEU A 118 -27.38 -2.18 -2.05
N ALA A 119 -27.83 -1.35 -1.10
CA ALA A 119 -29.19 -1.41 -0.55
C ALA A 119 -30.23 -0.75 -1.49
N CYS A 120 -29.83 0.08 -2.46
CA CYS A 120 -30.71 0.59 -3.50
C CYS A 120 -31.07 -0.50 -4.54
N ASN A 121 -32.27 -0.41 -5.10
CA ASN A 121 -32.73 -1.33 -6.16
C ASN A 121 -31.93 -1.14 -7.45
N HIS A 122 -31.62 0.12 -7.79
CA HIS A 122 -30.89 0.45 -9.01
C HIS A 122 -29.71 1.39 -8.73
N ARG A 123 -28.62 1.23 -9.47
CA ARG A 123 -27.37 1.99 -9.30
C ARG A 123 -26.91 2.54 -10.64
N ILE A 124 -26.87 3.87 -10.77
CA ILE A 124 -26.42 4.59 -11.95
C ILE A 124 -25.21 5.41 -11.56
N ALA A 125 -24.11 5.34 -12.30
CA ALA A 125 -22.94 6.16 -12.05
C ALA A 125 -22.72 7.19 -13.16
N ALA A 126 -22.28 8.38 -12.78
CA ALA A 126 -21.77 9.36 -13.72
C ALA A 126 -20.47 8.85 -14.38
N ASP A 127 -20.34 9.07 -15.69
CA ASP A 127 -19.09 8.84 -16.43
C ASP A 127 -18.06 9.89 -16.01
N ASN A 128 -17.29 9.53 -14.99
CA ASN A 128 -16.22 10.35 -14.45
C ASN A 128 -15.01 9.45 -14.14
N PRO A 129 -13.87 9.64 -14.82
CA PRO A 129 -12.69 8.79 -14.65
C PRO A 129 -12.07 8.85 -13.23
N LYS A 130 -12.39 9.89 -12.46
CA LYS A 130 -11.97 10.01 -11.05
C LYS A 130 -12.82 9.18 -10.10
N THR A 131 -14.05 8.81 -10.49
CA THR A 131 -14.95 8.01 -9.68
C THR A 131 -14.37 6.62 -9.43
N LYS A 132 -14.39 6.20 -8.15
CA LYS A 132 -14.03 4.85 -7.70
C LYS A 132 -15.20 4.24 -6.95
N ILE A 133 -15.47 2.98 -7.26
CA ILE A 133 -16.55 2.19 -6.67
C ILE A 133 -15.96 0.92 -6.07
N GLY A 134 -16.31 0.61 -4.82
CA GLY A 134 -15.81 -0.61 -4.17
C GLY A 134 -15.87 -0.61 -2.64
N LEU A 135 -15.40 -1.71 -2.06
CA LEU A 135 -15.37 -1.99 -0.63
C LEU A 135 -13.91 -2.20 -0.15
N PRO A 136 -13.16 -1.13 0.11
CA PRO A 136 -11.72 -1.20 0.39
C PRO A 136 -11.36 -1.55 1.84
N GLU A 137 -12.30 -1.80 2.73
CA GLU A 137 -12.13 -1.95 4.19
C GLU A 137 -11.04 -2.97 4.56
N VAL A 138 -10.91 -4.04 3.78
CA VAL A 138 -9.91 -5.10 4.01
C VAL A 138 -8.48 -4.59 3.96
N THR A 139 -8.22 -3.52 3.20
CA THR A 139 -6.89 -2.89 3.09
C THR A 139 -6.49 -2.14 4.37
N LEU A 140 -7.46 -1.86 5.24
CA LEU A 140 -7.28 -1.22 6.54
C LEU A 140 -7.50 -2.18 7.72
N GLY A 141 -7.53 -3.50 7.46
CA GLY A 141 -7.75 -4.50 8.50
C GLY A 141 -9.19 -4.59 9.01
N LEU A 142 -10.14 -3.99 8.31
CA LEU A 142 -11.58 -4.06 8.55
C LEU A 142 -12.28 -4.94 7.50
N LEU A 143 -13.58 -5.06 7.61
CA LEU A 143 -14.46 -5.60 6.58
C LEU A 143 -15.67 -4.66 6.37
N PRO A 144 -16.38 -4.73 5.25
CA PRO A 144 -17.62 -4.00 5.06
C PRO A 144 -18.64 -4.37 6.16
N GLY A 145 -19.04 -3.39 6.95
CA GLY A 145 -19.87 -3.63 8.16
C GLY A 145 -21.36 -3.32 8.00
N GLY A 146 -21.74 -2.63 6.92
CA GLY A 146 -23.14 -2.25 6.63
C GLY A 146 -23.93 -3.26 5.78
N GLY A 147 -23.43 -4.50 5.65
CA GLY A 147 -24.08 -5.55 4.85
C GLY A 147 -23.43 -5.79 3.49
N GLY A 148 -22.29 -5.17 3.22
CA GLY A 148 -21.61 -5.21 1.92
C GLY A 148 -21.07 -6.57 1.56
N VAL A 149 -20.53 -7.34 2.52
CA VAL A 149 -20.03 -8.70 2.27
C VAL A 149 -21.17 -9.61 1.83
N VAL A 150 -22.28 -9.57 2.56
CA VAL A 150 -23.44 -10.42 2.29
C VAL A 150 -24.10 -10.03 0.96
N ARG A 151 -24.43 -8.72 0.77
CA ARG A 151 -25.07 -8.25 -0.46
C ARG A 151 -24.26 -8.58 -1.70
N LEU A 152 -22.95 -8.31 -1.65
CA LEU A 152 -22.11 -8.57 -2.81
C LEU A 152 -21.96 -10.06 -3.12
N THR A 153 -21.90 -10.91 -2.07
CA THR A 153 -21.89 -12.37 -2.23
C THR A 153 -23.20 -12.87 -2.86
N TRP A 154 -24.35 -12.33 -2.45
CA TRP A 154 -25.64 -12.70 -3.03
C TRP A 154 -25.78 -12.23 -4.48
N MET A 155 -25.27 -11.03 -4.81
CA MET A 155 -25.35 -10.47 -6.17
C MET A 155 -24.42 -11.15 -7.18
N LEU A 156 -23.15 -11.39 -6.79
CA LEU A 156 -22.09 -11.81 -7.71
C LEU A 156 -21.65 -13.28 -7.50
N GLY A 157 -22.14 -13.93 -6.45
CA GLY A 157 -21.65 -15.23 -6.04
C GLY A 157 -20.25 -15.17 -5.43
N LEU A 158 -19.75 -16.31 -4.96
CA LEU A 158 -18.44 -16.40 -4.28
C LEU A 158 -17.29 -15.92 -5.19
N GLU A 159 -17.25 -16.39 -6.44
CA GLU A 159 -16.15 -16.08 -7.36
C GLU A 159 -16.12 -14.58 -7.75
N GLY A 160 -17.28 -14.04 -8.13
CA GLY A 160 -17.40 -12.65 -8.56
C GLY A 160 -17.14 -11.64 -7.45
N ALA A 161 -17.51 -11.98 -6.20
CA ALA A 161 -17.35 -11.09 -5.05
C ALA A 161 -15.92 -11.09 -4.47
N MET A 162 -15.17 -12.21 -4.55
CA MET A 162 -13.83 -12.34 -3.93
C MET A 162 -12.85 -11.21 -4.26
N PRO A 163 -12.68 -10.74 -5.50
CA PRO A 163 -11.73 -9.67 -5.80
C PRO A 163 -12.05 -8.35 -5.11
N PHE A 164 -13.33 -8.06 -4.91
CA PHE A 164 -13.80 -6.84 -4.28
C PHE A 164 -13.70 -6.91 -2.75
N LEU A 165 -13.99 -8.06 -2.18
CA LEU A 165 -14.06 -8.26 -0.74
C LEU A 165 -12.73 -8.66 -0.11
N LEU A 166 -11.98 -9.60 -0.72
CA LEU A 166 -10.72 -10.13 -0.16
C LEU A 166 -9.50 -9.30 -0.55
N GLU A 167 -9.58 -8.51 -1.64
CA GLU A 167 -8.49 -7.64 -2.10
C GLU A 167 -8.81 -6.14 -1.91
N GLY A 168 -10.07 -5.78 -1.63
CA GLY A 168 -10.52 -4.38 -1.53
C GLY A 168 -10.43 -3.63 -2.85
N ARG A 169 -10.67 -4.32 -3.97
CA ARG A 169 -10.51 -3.76 -5.32
C ARG A 169 -11.50 -2.64 -5.57
N GLN A 170 -11.00 -1.48 -5.98
CA GLN A 170 -11.77 -0.34 -6.43
C GLN A 170 -11.72 -0.25 -7.95
N VAL A 171 -12.84 0.08 -8.58
CA VAL A 171 -12.98 0.11 -10.04
C VAL A 171 -13.59 1.41 -10.55
N SER A 172 -13.35 1.73 -11.83
CA SER A 172 -14.03 2.83 -12.54
C SER A 172 -15.50 2.47 -12.83
N PRO A 173 -16.35 3.45 -13.15
CA PRO A 173 -17.75 3.21 -13.51
C PRO A 173 -17.93 2.15 -14.59
N ASP A 174 -17.21 2.25 -15.71
CA ASP A 174 -17.28 1.28 -16.82
C ASP A 174 -16.95 -0.16 -16.37
N LYS A 175 -15.96 -0.29 -15.49
CA LYS A 175 -15.59 -1.59 -14.97
C LYS A 175 -16.59 -2.10 -13.94
N ALA A 176 -17.18 -1.21 -13.15
CA ALA A 176 -18.25 -1.53 -12.21
C ALA A 176 -19.49 -2.05 -12.96
N LEU A 177 -19.85 -1.43 -14.09
CA LEU A 177 -20.90 -1.90 -14.99
C LEU A 177 -20.59 -3.30 -15.53
N LYS A 178 -19.40 -3.50 -16.10
CA LYS A 178 -18.98 -4.80 -16.66
C LYS A 178 -18.95 -5.94 -15.64
N THR A 179 -18.77 -5.61 -14.37
CA THR A 179 -18.69 -6.60 -13.28
C THR A 179 -19.99 -6.77 -12.51
N GLY A 180 -21.05 -6.04 -12.87
CA GLY A 180 -22.35 -6.15 -12.22
C GLY A 180 -22.48 -5.44 -10.88
N LEU A 181 -21.52 -4.57 -10.53
CA LEU A 181 -21.60 -3.74 -9.33
C LEU A 181 -22.65 -2.64 -9.47
N ILE A 182 -22.79 -2.09 -10.66
CA ILE A 182 -23.79 -1.07 -11.03
C ILE A 182 -24.53 -1.50 -12.30
N HIS A 183 -25.62 -0.81 -12.61
CA HIS A 183 -26.51 -1.13 -13.72
C HIS A 183 -26.28 -0.25 -14.96
N GLU A 184 -25.92 1.03 -14.76
CA GLU A 184 -25.76 1.98 -15.85
C GLU A 184 -24.60 2.95 -15.60
N VAL A 185 -24.03 3.48 -16.70
CA VAL A 185 -23.10 4.61 -16.71
C VAL A 185 -23.64 5.63 -17.69
N VAL A 186 -23.74 6.89 -17.26
CA VAL A 186 -24.31 7.99 -18.06
C VAL A 186 -23.45 9.25 -17.93
N PRO A 187 -23.54 10.21 -18.88
CA PRO A 187 -22.95 11.54 -18.72
C PRO A 187 -23.40 12.18 -17.40
N ALA A 188 -22.50 12.93 -16.74
CA ALA A 188 -22.76 13.46 -15.41
C ALA A 188 -23.99 14.39 -15.35
N ASP A 189 -24.24 15.16 -16.40
CA ASP A 189 -25.40 16.05 -16.55
C ASP A 189 -26.72 15.32 -16.75
N GLN A 190 -26.69 14.04 -17.13
CA GLN A 190 -27.86 13.20 -17.32
C GLN A 190 -28.20 12.31 -16.13
N LEU A 191 -27.35 12.29 -15.09
CA LEU A 191 -27.45 11.33 -14.01
C LEU A 191 -28.82 11.35 -13.28
N LEU A 192 -29.27 12.51 -12.84
CA LEU A 192 -30.56 12.63 -12.14
C LEU A 192 -31.75 12.41 -13.06
N THR A 193 -31.67 12.88 -14.30
CA THR A 193 -32.71 12.66 -15.35
C THR A 193 -32.89 11.17 -15.59
N ARG A 194 -31.79 10.44 -15.77
CA ARG A 194 -31.83 8.99 -16.01
C ARG A 194 -32.37 8.22 -14.80
N ALA A 195 -32.00 8.64 -13.58
CA ALA A 195 -32.53 8.05 -12.35
C ALA A 195 -34.06 8.22 -12.25
N LYS A 196 -34.57 9.41 -12.62
CA LYS A 196 -35.99 9.70 -12.66
C LYS A 196 -36.72 8.87 -13.74
N GLU A 197 -36.16 8.79 -14.94
CA GLU A 197 -36.71 7.96 -16.03
C GLU A 197 -36.83 6.49 -15.62
N TYR A 198 -35.80 5.95 -14.96
CA TYR A 198 -35.88 4.59 -14.43
C TYR A 198 -37.04 4.41 -13.47
N ILE A 199 -37.18 5.30 -12.46
CA ILE A 199 -38.27 5.24 -11.50
C ILE A 199 -39.61 5.26 -12.17
N LEU A 200 -39.84 6.15 -13.16
CA LEU A 200 -41.09 6.25 -13.89
C LEU A 200 -41.39 5.01 -14.73
N SER A 201 -40.39 4.41 -15.34
CA SER A 201 -40.53 3.18 -16.13
C SER A 201 -40.75 1.93 -15.26
N ALA A 202 -40.34 1.95 -14.00
CA ALA A 202 -40.44 0.86 -13.05
C ALA A 202 -41.75 0.84 -12.26
N GLN A 203 -42.68 1.78 -12.54
CA GLN A 203 -43.96 1.85 -11.81
C GLN A 203 -44.79 0.60 -12.02
N GLY A 204 -45.21 -0.04 -10.91
CA GLY A 204 -46.02 -1.27 -10.96
C GLY A 204 -45.20 -2.55 -11.22
N ASP A 205 -43.92 -2.45 -11.48
CA ASP A 205 -43.05 -3.63 -11.58
C ASP A 205 -42.53 -4.07 -10.22
N LEU A 206 -43.09 -5.16 -9.70
CA LEU A 206 -42.68 -5.73 -8.41
C LEU A 206 -41.20 -6.18 -8.41
N ALA A 207 -40.65 -6.59 -9.56
CA ALA A 207 -39.26 -6.99 -9.65
C ALA A 207 -38.31 -5.80 -9.50
N ALA A 208 -38.71 -4.61 -9.92
CA ALA A 208 -37.91 -3.39 -9.78
C ALA A 208 -37.77 -2.90 -8.33
N VAL A 209 -38.64 -3.34 -7.42
CA VAL A 209 -38.64 -2.96 -6.01
C VAL A 209 -38.24 -4.09 -5.06
N THR A 210 -38.02 -5.31 -5.59
CA THR A 210 -37.70 -6.49 -4.77
C THR A 210 -36.21 -6.81 -4.93
N GLN A 211 -35.51 -6.86 -3.81
CA GLN A 211 -34.09 -7.23 -3.82
C GLN A 211 -33.91 -8.73 -4.15
N PRO A 212 -32.78 -9.15 -4.72
CA PRO A 212 -32.50 -10.54 -5.02
C PRO A 212 -32.73 -11.48 -3.82
N TRP A 213 -32.26 -11.09 -2.65
CA TRP A 213 -32.38 -11.87 -1.41
C TRP A 213 -33.78 -11.93 -0.81
N ASP A 214 -34.69 -11.07 -1.24
CA ASP A 214 -36.11 -11.08 -0.87
C ASP A 214 -36.97 -11.79 -1.95
N THR A 215 -36.38 -12.15 -3.09
CA THR A 215 -37.05 -12.85 -4.16
C THR A 215 -37.19 -14.35 -3.86
N LYS A 216 -38.43 -14.85 -3.80
CA LYS A 216 -38.67 -16.29 -3.53
C LYS A 216 -37.99 -17.18 -4.56
N GLY A 217 -37.13 -18.09 -4.06
CA GLY A 217 -36.43 -19.06 -4.90
C GLY A 217 -35.21 -18.49 -5.63
N TYR A 218 -34.77 -17.27 -5.29
CA TYR A 218 -33.53 -16.71 -5.84
C TYR A 218 -32.33 -17.65 -5.62
N LYS A 219 -31.51 -17.83 -6.64
CA LYS A 219 -30.30 -18.64 -6.60
C LYS A 219 -29.07 -17.75 -6.71
N ILE A 220 -28.23 -17.82 -5.72
CA ILE A 220 -26.94 -17.11 -5.74
C ILE A 220 -26.12 -17.53 -6.97
N PRO A 221 -25.56 -16.58 -7.75
CA PRO A 221 -24.73 -16.91 -8.91
C PRO A 221 -23.58 -17.87 -8.54
N GLY A 222 -23.37 -18.91 -9.36
CA GLY A 222 -22.39 -19.96 -9.09
C GLY A 222 -22.77 -20.97 -8.00
N GLY A 223 -23.97 -20.84 -7.42
CA GLY A 223 -24.54 -21.81 -6.46
C GLY A 223 -24.04 -21.66 -5.03
N PRO A 224 -24.51 -22.55 -4.11
CA PRO A 224 -24.20 -22.47 -2.70
C PRO A 224 -22.74 -22.82 -2.36
N SER A 225 -22.27 -22.38 -1.21
CA SER A 225 -20.91 -22.68 -0.70
C SER A 225 -20.65 -24.18 -0.54
N THR A 226 -21.70 -24.97 -0.36
CA THR A 226 -21.64 -26.45 -0.24
C THR A 226 -21.49 -27.17 -1.57
N ALA A 227 -21.61 -26.48 -2.71
CA ALA A 227 -21.36 -27.10 -4.02
C ALA A 227 -19.87 -27.49 -4.15
N PRO A 228 -19.53 -28.67 -4.72
CA PRO A 228 -18.16 -29.19 -4.73
C PRO A 228 -17.12 -28.20 -5.28
N HIS A 229 -17.43 -27.51 -6.37
CA HIS A 229 -16.53 -26.52 -6.97
C HIS A 229 -16.31 -25.30 -6.07
N ASN A 230 -17.33 -24.89 -5.30
CA ASN A 230 -17.21 -23.79 -4.35
C ASN A 230 -16.44 -24.21 -3.09
N MET A 231 -16.61 -25.44 -2.61
CA MET A 231 -15.80 -25.98 -1.51
C MET A 231 -14.30 -25.97 -1.86
N THR A 232 -13.95 -26.42 -3.07
CA THR A 232 -12.56 -26.37 -3.55
C THR A 232 -12.05 -24.93 -3.66
N ARG A 233 -12.88 -24.01 -4.17
CA ARG A 233 -12.54 -22.57 -4.26
C ARG A 233 -12.31 -21.95 -2.89
N ILE A 234 -13.17 -22.21 -1.91
CA ILE A 234 -13.04 -21.71 -0.53
C ILE A 234 -11.76 -22.23 0.10
N ALA A 235 -11.48 -23.54 -0.03
CA ALA A 235 -10.24 -24.13 0.49
C ALA A 235 -8.98 -23.52 -0.15
N GLY A 236 -8.99 -23.30 -1.47
CA GLY A 236 -7.92 -22.64 -2.21
C GLY A 236 -7.74 -21.18 -1.76
N ALA A 237 -8.83 -20.43 -1.61
CA ALA A 237 -8.79 -19.04 -1.12
C ALA A 237 -8.24 -18.97 0.30
N ALA A 238 -8.68 -19.84 1.21
CA ALA A 238 -8.16 -19.90 2.59
C ALA A 238 -6.65 -20.16 2.62
N ALA A 239 -6.16 -21.10 1.82
CA ALA A 239 -4.73 -21.40 1.71
C ALA A 239 -3.94 -20.20 1.15
N MET A 240 -4.47 -19.50 0.13
CA MET A 240 -3.84 -18.30 -0.43
C MET A 240 -3.83 -17.14 0.56
N LEU A 241 -4.91 -16.92 1.31
CA LEU A 241 -4.99 -15.91 2.36
C LEU A 241 -3.97 -16.20 3.46
N PHE A 242 -3.87 -17.42 3.93
CA PHE A 242 -2.85 -17.81 4.90
C PHE A 242 -1.44 -17.60 4.36
N LYS A 243 -1.18 -17.99 3.11
CA LYS A 243 0.12 -17.75 2.45
C LYS A 243 0.46 -16.25 2.40
N LYS A 244 -0.52 -15.37 2.19
CA LYS A 244 -0.34 -13.91 2.11
C LYS A 244 -0.22 -13.25 3.47
N THR A 245 -1.07 -13.62 4.44
CA THR A 245 -1.22 -12.90 5.72
C THR A 245 -0.56 -13.59 6.89
N ARG A 246 -0.22 -14.86 6.78
CA ARG A 246 0.27 -15.72 7.89
C ARG A 246 -0.65 -15.73 9.12
N GLY A 247 -1.93 -15.38 8.94
CA GLY A 247 -2.89 -15.24 10.05
C GLY A 247 -2.78 -13.92 10.82
N LEU A 248 -1.85 -13.04 10.48
CA LEU A 248 -1.57 -11.78 11.18
C LEU A 248 -2.55 -10.66 10.83
N MET A 249 -3.30 -10.81 9.74
CA MET A 249 -4.38 -9.90 9.33
C MET A 249 -5.69 -10.69 9.29
N PRO A 250 -6.53 -10.63 10.33
CA PRO A 250 -7.74 -11.46 10.44
C PRO A 250 -8.86 -11.11 9.46
N ALA A 251 -8.94 -9.85 9.01
CA ALA A 251 -10.05 -9.35 8.19
C ALA A 251 -10.33 -10.18 6.93
N PRO A 252 -9.36 -10.53 6.06
CA PRO A 252 -9.64 -11.35 4.87
C PRO A 252 -10.22 -12.74 5.20
N ALA A 253 -9.73 -13.38 6.28
CA ALA A 253 -10.24 -14.68 6.70
C ALA A 253 -11.69 -14.57 7.22
N ARG A 254 -12.02 -13.51 7.99
CA ARG A 254 -13.38 -13.26 8.43
C ARG A 254 -14.34 -12.92 7.29
N ILE A 255 -13.87 -12.21 6.28
CA ILE A 255 -14.66 -11.96 5.06
C ILE A 255 -14.99 -13.29 4.36
N LEU A 256 -13.98 -14.14 4.15
CA LEU A 256 -14.21 -15.46 3.52
C LEU A 256 -15.17 -16.33 4.32
N ASP A 257 -15.11 -16.26 5.64
CA ASP A 257 -16.02 -16.95 6.56
C ASP A 257 -17.47 -16.46 6.37
N ILE A 258 -17.71 -15.13 6.37
CA ILE A 258 -19.02 -14.53 6.09
C ILE A 258 -19.53 -14.94 4.71
N MET A 259 -18.69 -14.83 3.65
CA MET A 259 -19.07 -15.23 2.29
C MET A 259 -19.50 -16.70 2.24
N THR A 260 -18.81 -17.57 2.99
CA THR A 260 -19.11 -19.00 3.05
C THR A 260 -20.47 -19.26 3.70
N GLU A 261 -20.79 -18.57 4.80
CA GLU A 261 -22.08 -18.71 5.47
C GLU A 261 -23.22 -18.07 4.63
N ALA A 262 -23.01 -16.88 4.10
CA ALA A 262 -23.98 -16.14 3.28
C ALA A 262 -24.36 -16.86 1.99
N ALA A 263 -23.45 -17.65 1.40
CA ALA A 263 -23.70 -18.35 0.15
C ALA A 263 -24.55 -19.62 0.34
N GLY A 264 -25.73 -19.48 0.97
CA GLY A 264 -26.76 -20.52 0.99
C GLY A 264 -26.75 -21.45 2.20
N LYS A 265 -26.01 -21.12 3.28
CA LYS A 265 -26.13 -21.88 4.54
C LYS A 265 -27.16 -21.30 5.50
N VAL A 266 -27.36 -19.98 5.47
CA VAL A 266 -28.33 -19.27 6.31
C VAL A 266 -29.12 -18.27 5.45
N ASP A 267 -30.24 -17.77 5.97
CA ASP A 267 -30.99 -16.69 5.31
C ASP A 267 -30.20 -15.36 5.32
N PHE A 268 -30.66 -14.40 4.53
CA PHE A 268 -29.98 -13.12 4.35
C PHE A 268 -29.84 -12.32 5.65
N ASP A 269 -30.91 -12.20 6.44
CA ASP A 269 -30.90 -11.40 7.66
C ASP A 269 -30.00 -12.05 8.74
N THR A 270 -29.97 -13.38 8.84
CA THR A 270 -29.02 -14.12 9.68
C THR A 270 -27.57 -13.90 9.21
N ALA A 271 -27.31 -13.92 7.90
CA ALA A 271 -25.98 -13.69 7.35
C ALA A 271 -25.49 -12.27 7.65
N THR A 272 -26.35 -11.26 7.51
CA THR A 272 -25.97 -9.87 7.82
C THR A 272 -25.66 -9.67 9.31
N ARG A 273 -26.38 -10.33 10.21
CA ARG A 273 -26.08 -10.30 11.63
C ARG A 273 -24.76 -11.03 11.98
N TYR A 274 -24.45 -12.12 11.27
CA TYR A 274 -23.16 -12.78 11.37
C TYR A 274 -22.03 -11.86 10.93
N GLU A 275 -22.22 -11.11 9.84
CA GLU A 275 -21.29 -10.09 9.36
C GLU A 275 -21.02 -9.03 10.45
N SER A 276 -22.06 -8.49 11.11
CA SER A 276 -21.92 -7.52 12.20
C SER A 276 -21.02 -8.04 13.33
N ARG A 277 -21.22 -9.29 13.77
CA ARG A 277 -20.38 -9.91 14.81
C ARG A 277 -18.91 -10.01 14.38
N ARG A 278 -18.67 -10.36 13.10
CA ARG A 278 -17.32 -10.43 12.55
C ARG A 278 -16.68 -9.06 12.40
N PHE A 279 -17.45 -8.05 11.99
CA PHE A 279 -17.00 -6.67 11.89
C PHE A 279 -16.53 -6.12 13.23
N VAL A 280 -17.39 -6.12 14.22
CA VAL A 280 -17.08 -5.52 15.54
C VAL A 280 -15.93 -6.24 16.26
N SER A 281 -15.69 -7.52 15.94
CA SER A 281 -14.57 -8.26 16.51
C SER A 281 -13.20 -7.86 15.95
N LEU A 282 -13.16 -7.08 14.85
CA LEU A 282 -11.92 -6.56 14.26
C LEU A 282 -11.51 -5.21 14.86
N THR A 283 -12.46 -4.37 15.25
CA THR A 283 -12.20 -2.98 15.64
C THR A 283 -11.24 -2.83 16.83
N PRO A 284 -11.28 -3.65 17.91
CA PRO A 284 -10.35 -3.50 19.03
C PRO A 284 -8.97 -4.10 18.77
N LEU A 285 -8.77 -4.78 17.62
CA LEU A 285 -7.51 -5.45 17.35
C LEU A 285 -6.40 -4.43 17.05
N ALA A 286 -5.23 -4.64 17.66
CA ALA A 286 -4.05 -3.82 17.42
C ALA A 286 -3.68 -3.75 15.94
N SER A 287 -3.77 -4.86 15.20
CA SER A 287 -3.51 -4.88 13.75
C SER A 287 -4.44 -3.92 12.98
N THR A 288 -5.71 -3.88 13.31
CA THR A 288 -6.69 -2.98 12.68
C THR A 288 -6.38 -1.52 13.00
N LYS A 289 -6.17 -1.19 14.28
CA LYS A 289 -5.83 0.17 14.73
C LYS A 289 -4.54 0.67 14.07
N ASN A 290 -3.52 -0.18 13.98
CA ASN A 290 -2.25 0.11 13.33
C ASN A 290 -2.39 0.37 11.82
N MET A 291 -3.15 -0.49 11.13
CA MET A 291 -3.38 -0.33 9.70
C MET A 291 -4.16 0.95 9.40
N ILE A 292 -5.19 1.28 10.19
CA ILE A 292 -5.93 2.55 10.06
C ILE A 292 -4.99 3.74 10.32
N GLU A 293 -4.21 3.71 11.42
CA GLU A 293 -3.29 4.80 11.75
C GLU A 293 -2.30 5.07 10.63
N THR A 294 -1.61 4.04 10.17
CA THR A 294 -0.51 4.23 9.23
C THR A 294 -0.98 4.32 7.78
N LEU A 295 -1.85 3.38 7.33
CA LEU A 295 -2.22 3.31 5.92
C LEU A 295 -3.32 4.31 5.52
N PHE A 296 -4.04 4.89 6.49
CA PHE A 296 -4.99 5.95 6.20
C PHE A 296 -4.50 7.30 6.70
N PHE A 297 -4.37 7.49 8.02
CA PHE A 297 -3.99 8.80 8.56
C PHE A 297 -2.54 9.17 8.21
N GLY A 298 -1.59 8.27 8.42
CA GLY A 298 -0.17 8.49 8.08
C GLY A 298 0.03 8.72 6.58
N MET A 299 -0.58 7.88 5.72
CA MET A 299 -0.52 8.08 4.27
C MET A 299 -1.12 9.41 3.83
N ASN A 300 -2.23 9.85 4.43
CA ASN A 300 -2.82 11.15 4.12
C ASN A 300 -1.91 12.30 4.55
N LYS A 301 -1.26 12.21 5.73
CA LYS A 301 -0.28 13.20 6.19
C LYS A 301 0.93 13.28 5.23
N VAL A 302 1.54 12.14 4.92
CA VAL A 302 2.71 12.06 4.03
C VAL A 302 2.34 12.55 2.63
N ASN A 303 1.25 12.05 2.05
CA ASN A 303 0.79 12.48 0.72
C ASN A 303 0.30 13.92 0.68
N GLY A 304 -0.17 14.46 1.79
CA GLY A 304 -0.57 15.87 1.97
C GLY A 304 0.60 16.82 2.14
N GLY A 305 1.84 16.31 2.19
CA GLY A 305 3.04 17.15 2.26
C GLY A 305 3.47 17.50 3.67
N ALA A 306 3.20 16.67 4.68
CA ALA A 306 3.65 16.94 6.05
C ALA A 306 5.17 17.13 6.15
N SER A 307 5.95 16.36 5.39
CA SER A 307 7.42 16.45 5.33
C SER A 307 7.92 17.43 4.26
N ARG A 308 7.04 17.96 3.40
CA ARG A 308 7.42 18.90 2.36
C ARG A 308 7.81 20.25 3.00
N PRO A 309 8.97 20.85 2.66
CA PRO A 309 9.33 22.19 3.13
C PRO A 309 8.24 23.22 2.85
N LYS A 310 7.93 24.03 3.86
CA LYS A 310 6.90 25.07 3.79
C LYS A 310 7.41 26.32 3.08
N GLY A 311 6.50 27.12 2.53
CA GLY A 311 6.83 28.39 1.89
C GLY A 311 7.33 28.28 0.45
N VAL A 312 7.57 27.09 -0.06
CA VAL A 312 7.95 26.87 -1.46
C VAL A 312 6.70 26.59 -2.29
N PRO A 313 6.44 27.35 -3.38
CA PRO A 313 5.30 27.10 -4.26
C PRO A 313 5.30 25.68 -4.85
N PRO A 314 4.13 25.11 -5.15
CA PRO A 314 4.06 23.82 -5.86
C PRO A 314 4.73 23.91 -7.24
N SER A 315 5.44 22.86 -7.61
CA SER A 315 6.20 22.78 -8.86
C SER A 315 5.85 21.53 -9.67
N LYS A 316 6.24 21.55 -10.96
CA LYS A 316 6.15 20.39 -11.85
C LYS A 316 7.41 20.31 -12.69
N VAL A 317 7.96 19.12 -12.82
CA VAL A 317 9.00 18.80 -13.80
C VAL A 317 8.33 18.71 -15.18
N GLN A 318 8.86 19.43 -16.15
CA GLN A 318 8.36 19.44 -17.52
C GLN A 318 9.16 18.46 -18.41
N ARG A 319 10.46 18.29 -18.13
CA ARG A 319 11.37 17.44 -18.88
C ARG A 319 12.35 16.76 -17.94
N LEU A 320 12.35 15.42 -17.97
CA LEU A 320 13.19 14.56 -17.13
C LEU A 320 14.32 13.98 -17.97
N GLY A 321 15.58 14.15 -17.54
CA GLY A 321 16.73 13.40 -18.00
C GLY A 321 17.02 12.21 -17.12
N ILE A 322 17.36 11.06 -17.70
CA ILE A 322 17.79 9.87 -16.96
C ILE A 322 19.11 9.38 -17.56
N LEU A 323 20.12 9.23 -16.72
CA LEU A 323 21.43 8.71 -17.06
C LEU A 323 21.57 7.27 -16.58
N GLY A 324 21.73 6.35 -17.54
CA GLY A 324 21.70 4.91 -17.34
C GLY A 324 20.31 4.32 -17.62
N ALA A 325 20.21 3.52 -18.68
CA ALA A 325 18.99 2.84 -19.12
C ALA A 325 18.87 1.40 -18.58
N GLY A 326 19.66 1.05 -17.55
CA GLY A 326 19.64 -0.23 -16.86
C GLY A 326 18.38 -0.45 -16.06
N MET A 327 18.40 -1.45 -15.15
CA MET A 327 17.24 -1.89 -14.36
C MET A 327 16.51 -0.74 -13.66
N MET A 328 17.22 0.21 -13.06
CA MET A 328 16.61 1.34 -12.35
C MET A 328 16.12 2.41 -13.33
N GLY A 329 16.97 2.88 -14.24
CA GLY A 329 16.62 3.95 -15.18
C GLY A 329 15.45 3.62 -16.09
N GLN A 330 15.35 2.39 -16.61
CA GLN A 330 14.19 1.94 -17.41
C GLN A 330 12.89 1.96 -16.62
N GLY A 331 12.94 1.63 -15.32
CA GLY A 331 11.77 1.65 -14.43
C GLY A 331 11.37 3.08 -14.03
N ILE A 332 12.33 3.99 -13.83
CA ILE A 332 12.10 5.43 -13.61
C ILE A 332 11.44 6.03 -14.87
N ALA A 333 11.97 5.74 -16.06
CA ALA A 333 11.40 6.17 -17.33
C ALA A 333 9.96 5.70 -17.52
N PHE A 334 9.67 4.42 -17.21
CA PHE A 334 8.31 3.89 -17.23
C PHE A 334 7.37 4.67 -16.29
N SER A 335 7.79 4.91 -15.05
CA SER A 335 6.97 5.61 -14.05
C SER A 335 6.69 7.05 -14.48
N ALA A 336 7.69 7.76 -14.99
CA ALA A 336 7.56 9.13 -15.48
C ALA A 336 6.66 9.22 -16.73
N ALA A 337 6.90 8.40 -17.75
CA ALA A 337 6.12 8.41 -19.00
C ALA A 337 4.66 8.03 -18.77
N THR A 338 4.37 7.04 -17.91
CA THR A 338 2.98 6.67 -17.55
C THR A 338 2.26 7.75 -16.72
N ALA A 339 3.00 8.69 -16.14
CA ALA A 339 2.45 9.89 -15.50
C ALA A 339 2.33 11.10 -16.46
N GLY A 340 2.68 10.92 -17.75
CA GLY A 340 2.58 11.95 -18.78
C GLY A 340 3.82 12.87 -18.86
N LEU A 341 4.94 12.51 -18.24
CA LEU A 341 6.16 13.32 -18.22
C LEU A 341 7.10 12.91 -19.36
N PRO A 342 7.56 13.86 -20.22
CA PRO A 342 8.59 13.63 -21.22
C PRO A 342 9.93 13.23 -20.59
N VAL A 343 10.56 12.18 -21.15
CA VAL A 343 11.79 11.58 -20.64
C VAL A 343 12.85 11.50 -21.73
N VAL A 344 14.04 11.97 -21.46
CA VAL A 344 15.25 11.69 -22.22
C VAL A 344 16.00 10.57 -21.49
N LEU A 345 16.05 9.39 -22.10
CA LEU A 345 16.69 8.21 -21.52
C LEU A 345 18.04 8.00 -22.18
N LYS A 346 19.11 8.42 -21.51
CA LYS A 346 20.49 8.34 -22.02
C LYS A 346 21.23 7.12 -21.47
N ASP A 347 21.94 6.44 -22.36
CA ASP A 347 22.96 5.45 -21.97
C ASP A 347 24.23 5.67 -22.79
N GLN A 348 25.26 4.82 -22.60
CA GLN A 348 26.55 4.90 -23.33
C GLN A 348 26.39 4.61 -24.81
N THR A 349 25.41 3.79 -25.19
CA THR A 349 25.09 3.45 -26.58
C THR A 349 23.59 3.58 -26.83
N MET A 350 23.23 3.95 -28.07
CA MET A 350 21.85 4.02 -28.52
C MET A 350 21.12 2.69 -28.29
N GLU A 351 21.77 1.57 -28.55
CA GLU A 351 21.21 0.24 -28.34
C GLU A 351 20.84 -0.02 -26.87
N ALA A 352 21.66 0.42 -25.91
CA ALA A 352 21.36 0.30 -24.49
C ALA A 352 20.16 1.18 -24.09
N ALA A 353 20.11 2.41 -24.61
CA ALA A 353 18.97 3.32 -24.38
C ALA A 353 17.65 2.77 -24.96
N GLU A 354 17.69 2.21 -26.17
CA GLU A 354 16.53 1.56 -26.80
C GLU A 354 16.06 0.31 -26.04
N ARG A 355 16.96 -0.53 -25.53
CA ARG A 355 16.61 -1.65 -24.65
C ARG A 355 15.87 -1.16 -23.39
N GLY A 356 16.31 -0.04 -22.81
CA GLY A 356 15.61 0.59 -21.69
C GLY A 356 14.20 1.03 -22.04
N LYS A 357 13.98 1.64 -23.22
CA LYS A 357 12.64 1.98 -23.73
C LYS A 357 11.78 0.73 -24.00
N ALA A 358 12.40 -0.33 -24.54
CA ALA A 358 11.71 -1.60 -24.83
C ALA A 358 11.12 -2.27 -23.57
N TYR A 359 11.73 -2.06 -22.39
CA TYR A 359 11.12 -2.49 -21.11
C TYR A 359 9.73 -1.88 -20.89
N THR A 360 9.62 -0.57 -21.11
CA THR A 360 8.31 0.14 -21.03
C THR A 360 7.33 -0.44 -22.05
N ALA A 361 7.76 -0.65 -23.30
CA ALA A 361 6.90 -1.23 -24.34
C ALA A 361 6.36 -2.60 -23.94
N GLY A 362 7.19 -3.46 -23.36
CA GLY A 362 6.78 -4.78 -22.87
C GLY A 362 5.77 -4.76 -21.72
N LEU A 363 5.90 -3.81 -20.79
CA LEU A 363 4.94 -3.63 -19.70
C LEU A 363 3.58 -3.10 -20.21
N LEU A 364 3.61 -2.13 -21.12
CA LEU A 364 2.40 -1.55 -21.69
C LEU A 364 1.67 -2.55 -22.60
N GLU A 365 2.39 -3.36 -23.38
CA GLU A 365 1.82 -4.44 -24.19
C GLU A 365 1.02 -5.44 -23.35
N LYS A 366 1.54 -5.79 -22.16
CA LYS A 366 0.78 -6.64 -21.21
C LYS A 366 -0.52 -5.97 -20.75
N ARG A 367 -0.52 -4.64 -20.56
CA ARG A 367 -1.74 -3.89 -20.18
C ARG A 367 -2.76 -3.87 -21.32
N VAL A 368 -2.31 -3.72 -22.57
CA VAL A 368 -3.17 -3.78 -23.76
C VAL A 368 -3.81 -5.17 -23.87
N LYS A 369 -3.01 -6.24 -23.81
CA LYS A 369 -3.53 -7.63 -23.83
C LYS A 369 -4.53 -7.96 -22.71
N GLN A 370 -4.41 -7.26 -21.57
CA GLN A 370 -5.34 -7.40 -20.44
C GLN A 370 -6.57 -6.47 -20.55
N GLY A 371 -6.72 -5.71 -21.62
CA GLY A 371 -7.81 -4.74 -21.78
C GLY A 371 -7.79 -3.59 -20.76
N ARG A 372 -6.58 -3.24 -20.26
CA ARG A 372 -6.39 -2.16 -19.27
C ARG A 372 -5.89 -0.86 -19.90
N MET A 373 -5.61 -0.86 -21.19
CA MET A 373 -5.08 0.25 -21.96
C MET A 373 -5.39 0.00 -23.44
N SER A 374 -5.63 1.04 -24.22
CA SER A 374 -5.74 0.93 -25.67
C SER A 374 -4.36 0.90 -26.34
N ALA A 375 -4.30 0.46 -27.60
CA ALA A 375 -3.07 0.52 -28.38
C ALA A 375 -2.62 1.96 -28.64
N GLU A 376 -3.56 2.89 -28.82
CA GLU A 376 -3.29 4.32 -29.02
C GLU A 376 -2.69 4.97 -27.76
N GLU A 377 -3.26 4.69 -26.59
CA GLU A 377 -2.70 5.15 -25.31
C GLU A 377 -1.28 4.61 -25.10
N ARG A 378 -1.03 3.35 -25.48
CA ARG A 378 0.33 2.76 -25.44
C ARG A 378 1.33 3.57 -26.26
N GLU A 379 0.98 3.88 -27.52
CA GLU A 379 1.89 4.65 -28.39
C GLU A 379 2.09 6.07 -27.86
N THR A 380 1.05 6.70 -27.32
CA THR A 380 1.16 8.02 -26.68
C THR A 380 2.17 8.01 -25.52
N VAL A 381 2.12 7.00 -24.65
CA VAL A 381 3.08 6.88 -23.55
C VAL A 381 4.50 6.59 -24.05
N LEU A 382 4.66 5.71 -25.06
CA LEU A 382 5.97 5.39 -25.62
C LEU A 382 6.62 6.56 -26.34
N ALA A 383 5.83 7.45 -26.94
CA ALA A 383 6.32 8.67 -27.58
C ALA A 383 6.96 9.66 -26.58
N LEU A 384 6.62 9.58 -25.29
CA LEU A 384 7.21 10.40 -24.25
C LEU A 384 8.64 10.00 -23.89
N ILE A 385 9.12 8.81 -24.28
CA ILE A 385 10.48 8.36 -23.98
C ILE A 385 11.34 8.50 -25.23
N THR A 386 12.33 9.40 -25.17
CA THR A 386 13.34 9.59 -26.19
C THR A 386 14.63 8.90 -25.76
N PRO A 387 14.99 7.74 -26.37
CA PRO A 387 16.29 7.09 -26.13
C PRO A 387 17.39 7.87 -26.83
N THR A 388 18.58 7.98 -26.21
CA THR A 388 19.73 8.67 -26.79
C THR A 388 21.05 8.18 -26.21
N ASP A 389 22.14 8.36 -26.99
CA ASP A 389 23.52 8.22 -26.53
C ASP A 389 24.24 9.59 -26.43
N LYS A 390 23.55 10.69 -26.80
CA LYS A 390 24.11 12.03 -26.84
C LYS A 390 23.80 12.82 -25.57
N ALA A 391 24.82 13.42 -24.96
CA ALA A 391 24.67 14.28 -23.80
C ALA A 391 23.84 15.54 -24.11
N ASP A 392 24.00 16.15 -25.27
CA ASP A 392 23.31 17.39 -25.66
C ASP A 392 21.77 17.26 -25.65
N ASP A 393 21.23 16.07 -25.83
CA ASP A 393 19.80 15.84 -25.80
C ASP A 393 19.20 16.06 -24.40
N LEU A 394 20.02 16.10 -23.34
CA LEU A 394 19.61 16.42 -21.96
C LEU A 394 19.50 17.94 -21.70
N LYS A 395 19.95 18.78 -22.64
CA LYS A 395 19.97 20.23 -22.44
C LYS A 395 18.59 20.78 -22.13
N GLY A 396 18.50 21.52 -21.03
CA GLY A 396 17.25 22.13 -20.57
C GLY A 396 16.30 21.20 -19.82
N CYS A 397 16.76 20.03 -19.35
CA CYS A 397 15.99 19.21 -18.41
C CYS A 397 15.87 19.91 -17.07
N ASP A 398 14.66 19.91 -16.49
CA ASP A 398 14.39 20.47 -15.16
C ASP A 398 14.92 19.59 -14.02
N LEU A 399 15.04 18.29 -14.31
CA LEU A 399 15.58 17.30 -13.41
C LEU A 399 16.38 16.29 -14.23
N ILE A 400 17.62 16.01 -13.82
CA ILE A 400 18.41 14.90 -14.31
C ILE A 400 18.60 13.91 -13.16
N ILE A 401 18.26 12.64 -13.37
CA ILE A 401 18.48 11.55 -12.42
C ILE A 401 19.56 10.62 -12.96
N GLU A 402 20.66 10.49 -12.23
CA GLU A 402 21.64 9.48 -12.54
C GLU A 402 21.29 8.14 -11.86
N ALA A 403 21.31 7.08 -12.64
CA ALA A 403 21.07 5.69 -12.23
C ALA A 403 22.18 4.79 -12.80
N VAL A 404 23.41 5.24 -12.72
CA VAL A 404 24.63 4.56 -13.17
C VAL A 404 25.19 3.65 -12.07
N PHE A 405 26.33 2.99 -12.34
CA PHE A 405 26.95 2.09 -11.38
C PHE A 405 27.28 2.77 -10.04
N GLU A 406 27.16 2.02 -8.96
CA GLU A 406 27.29 2.48 -7.56
C GLU A 406 28.79 2.64 -7.18
N LYS A 407 29.47 3.56 -7.87
CA LYS A 407 30.87 3.93 -7.65
C LYS A 407 31.01 5.44 -7.69
N ILE A 408 31.74 6.01 -6.71
CA ILE A 408 31.88 7.46 -6.56
C ILE A 408 32.54 8.08 -7.79
N ASP A 409 33.65 7.52 -8.23
CA ASP A 409 34.40 8.02 -9.39
C ASP A 409 33.56 8.07 -10.68
N ILE A 410 32.70 7.07 -10.90
CA ILE A 410 31.76 7.06 -12.01
C ILE A 410 30.71 8.15 -11.85
N LYS A 411 30.13 8.30 -10.66
CA LYS A 411 29.10 9.30 -10.39
C LYS A 411 29.66 10.72 -10.47
N ASP A 412 30.88 10.95 -9.94
CA ASP A 412 31.59 12.24 -10.04
C ASP A 412 31.87 12.61 -11.50
N ALA A 413 32.33 11.67 -12.33
CA ALA A 413 32.55 11.89 -13.77
C ALA A 413 31.27 12.21 -14.53
N VAL A 414 30.19 11.46 -14.24
CA VAL A 414 28.87 11.67 -14.86
C VAL A 414 28.27 13.03 -14.45
N LEU A 415 28.43 13.44 -13.21
CA LEU A 415 28.02 14.77 -12.72
C LEU A 415 28.76 15.88 -13.48
N ALA A 416 30.10 15.81 -13.51
CA ALA A 416 30.93 16.80 -14.18
C ALA A 416 30.61 16.97 -15.68
N GLU A 417 30.26 15.87 -16.35
CA GLU A 417 29.90 15.89 -17.78
C GLU A 417 28.53 16.50 -18.06
N HIS A 418 27.55 16.30 -17.17
CA HIS A 418 26.16 16.54 -17.52
C HIS A 418 25.46 17.66 -16.69
N GLU A 419 26.01 18.10 -15.56
CA GLU A 419 25.35 19.11 -14.71
C GLU A 419 25.04 20.41 -15.46
N ALA A 420 25.98 20.87 -16.32
CA ALA A 420 25.81 22.09 -17.12
C ALA A 420 24.65 22.03 -18.14
N LEU A 421 24.12 20.83 -18.41
CA LEU A 421 22.99 20.62 -19.32
C LEU A 421 21.62 20.85 -18.66
N LEU A 422 21.57 20.92 -17.32
CA LEU A 422 20.35 21.27 -16.58
C LEU A 422 19.84 22.67 -16.96
N ALA A 423 18.54 22.84 -16.87
CA ALA A 423 17.92 24.17 -16.90
C ALA A 423 18.50 25.06 -15.79
N GLU A 424 18.30 26.39 -15.89
CA GLU A 424 18.86 27.39 -14.95
C GLU A 424 18.60 27.02 -13.48
N ASN A 425 17.38 26.60 -13.14
CA ASN A 425 17.00 26.13 -11.82
C ASN A 425 16.82 24.61 -11.74
N GLY A 426 17.51 23.87 -12.62
CA GLY A 426 17.40 22.42 -12.69
C GLY A 426 17.97 21.74 -11.46
N ILE A 427 17.45 20.54 -11.15
CA ILE A 427 17.82 19.71 -10.01
C ILE A 427 18.64 18.52 -10.50
N TRP A 428 19.69 18.17 -9.79
CA TRP A 428 20.41 16.92 -9.95
C TRP A 428 19.99 15.90 -8.91
N GLY A 429 19.49 14.75 -9.36
CA GLY A 429 19.09 13.64 -8.51
C GLY A 429 20.04 12.45 -8.65
N SER A 430 20.50 11.89 -7.53
CA SER A 430 21.26 10.63 -7.53
C SER A 430 20.37 9.50 -7.04
N ASN A 431 20.29 8.40 -7.82
CA ASN A 431 19.56 7.19 -7.41
C ASN A 431 20.47 6.20 -6.65
N THR A 432 21.49 6.69 -5.98
CA THR A 432 22.31 5.86 -5.09
C THR A 432 21.45 5.22 -3.99
N SER A 433 21.84 4.02 -3.55
CA SER A 433 21.18 3.32 -2.44
C SER A 433 21.94 3.44 -1.11
N THR A 434 23.23 3.81 -1.16
CA THR A 434 24.09 3.74 0.03
C THR A 434 25.12 4.85 0.16
N LEU A 435 25.51 5.49 -0.95
CA LEU A 435 26.57 6.51 -0.94
C LEU A 435 26.04 7.84 -0.37
N PRO A 436 26.72 8.48 0.58
CA PRO A 436 26.28 9.74 1.18
C PRO A 436 26.08 10.84 0.13
N ILE A 437 24.93 11.46 0.13
CA ILE A 437 24.55 12.53 -0.80
C ILE A 437 25.48 13.75 -0.63
N THR A 438 25.81 14.08 0.61
CA THR A 438 26.76 15.16 0.95
C THR A 438 28.11 14.95 0.26
N ARG A 439 28.61 13.70 0.22
CA ARG A 439 29.88 13.37 -0.47
C ARG A 439 29.72 13.49 -2.00
N LEU A 440 28.65 12.99 -2.58
CA LEU A 440 28.40 13.06 -4.02
C LEU A 440 28.21 14.52 -4.49
N ALA A 441 27.62 15.37 -3.66
CA ALA A 441 27.39 16.78 -3.96
C ALA A 441 28.68 17.65 -3.93
N THR A 442 29.81 17.12 -3.46
CA THR A 442 31.07 17.91 -3.38
C THR A 442 31.59 18.34 -4.75
N GLY A 443 31.31 17.57 -5.81
CA GLY A 443 31.69 17.90 -7.19
C GLY A 443 30.69 18.78 -7.92
N ALA A 444 29.53 19.03 -7.36
CA ALA A 444 28.48 19.82 -7.99
C ALA A 444 28.81 21.32 -8.02
N ALA A 445 28.54 21.98 -9.12
CA ALA A 445 28.63 23.44 -9.23
C ALA A 445 27.53 24.13 -8.42
N ARG A 446 26.39 23.47 -8.24
CA ARG A 446 25.22 23.94 -7.50
C ARG A 446 24.78 22.90 -6.47
N PRO A 447 25.56 22.68 -5.39
CA PRO A 447 25.28 21.63 -4.39
C PRO A 447 23.93 21.81 -3.66
N GLU A 448 23.37 23.02 -3.64
CA GLU A 448 22.02 23.33 -3.14
C GLU A 448 20.91 22.72 -3.99
N ASN A 449 21.18 22.43 -5.28
CA ASN A 449 20.28 21.77 -6.24
C ASN A 449 20.53 20.26 -6.35
N PHE A 450 21.40 19.70 -5.53
CA PHE A 450 21.72 18.26 -5.51
C PHE A 450 20.90 17.55 -4.43
N VAL A 451 20.27 16.40 -4.80
CA VAL A 451 19.40 15.62 -3.89
C VAL A 451 19.50 14.12 -4.17
N GLY A 452 19.36 13.31 -3.14
CA GLY A 452 19.18 11.87 -3.30
C GLY A 452 17.74 11.53 -3.68
N LEU A 453 17.57 10.65 -4.68
CA LEU A 453 16.28 10.15 -5.15
C LEU A 453 16.34 8.63 -5.23
N HIS A 454 16.21 7.97 -4.09
CA HIS A 454 16.34 6.52 -3.97
C HIS A 454 15.03 5.82 -4.34
N PHE A 455 15.01 5.21 -5.52
CA PHE A 455 13.92 4.36 -6.00
C PHE A 455 14.17 2.90 -5.63
N PHE A 456 13.11 2.13 -5.53
CA PHE A 456 13.15 0.71 -5.15
C PHE A 456 12.84 -0.19 -6.33
N SER A 457 13.56 -1.29 -6.46
CA SER A 457 13.36 -2.27 -7.53
C SER A 457 12.28 -3.31 -7.16
N PRO A 458 11.39 -3.66 -8.12
CA PRO A 458 11.17 -3.05 -9.45
C PRO A 458 10.41 -1.73 -9.36
N VAL A 459 10.92 -0.68 -10.01
CA VAL A 459 10.40 0.69 -9.87
C VAL A 459 8.92 0.81 -10.26
N ASP A 460 8.46 0.03 -11.25
CA ASP A 460 7.06 0.00 -11.71
C ASP A 460 6.07 -0.53 -10.65
N LYS A 461 6.57 -1.24 -9.63
CA LYS A 461 5.74 -1.85 -8.57
C LYS A 461 5.92 -1.21 -7.20
N MET A 462 7.11 -0.68 -6.93
CA MET A 462 7.44 -0.10 -5.61
C MET A 462 6.90 1.33 -5.50
N PRO A 463 6.03 1.61 -4.53
CA PRO A 463 5.35 2.91 -4.45
C PRO A 463 6.18 4.00 -3.77
N LEU A 464 7.23 3.65 -3.03
CA LEU A 464 8.05 4.60 -2.26
C LEU A 464 9.08 5.32 -3.13
N LEU A 465 9.32 6.58 -2.83
CA LEU A 465 10.52 7.33 -3.20
C LEU A 465 11.12 7.94 -1.93
N GLU A 466 12.32 7.53 -1.56
CA GLU A 466 13.08 8.10 -0.45
C GLU A 466 13.90 9.28 -0.99
N ILE A 467 13.62 10.47 -0.46
CA ILE A 467 14.27 11.74 -0.83
C ILE A 467 15.31 12.05 0.25
N ILE A 468 16.57 12.14 -0.13
CA ILE A 468 17.67 12.30 0.83
C ILE A 468 18.20 13.73 0.76
N ALA A 469 18.15 14.44 1.88
CA ALA A 469 18.70 15.76 2.05
C ALA A 469 20.19 15.68 2.39
N GLY A 470 21.07 16.01 1.47
CA GLY A 470 22.47 16.26 1.77
C GLY A 470 22.62 17.56 2.58
N GLU A 471 23.81 17.77 3.13
CA GLU A 471 24.10 18.94 4.02
C GLU A 471 23.77 20.28 3.36
N LYS A 472 24.02 20.42 2.04
CA LYS A 472 23.79 21.66 1.30
C LYS A 472 22.48 21.68 0.50
N THR A 473 21.75 20.57 0.45
CA THR A 473 20.48 20.49 -0.29
C THR A 473 19.47 21.51 0.24
N SER A 474 19.00 22.40 -0.62
CA SER A 474 18.07 23.46 -0.22
C SER A 474 16.65 22.96 0.02
N ASP A 475 15.88 23.69 0.83
CA ASP A 475 14.45 23.42 1.05
C ASP A 475 13.65 23.52 -0.27
N GLU A 476 14.04 24.41 -1.19
CA GLU A 476 13.45 24.51 -2.50
C GLU A 476 13.65 23.23 -3.30
N THR A 477 14.86 22.68 -3.31
CA THR A 477 15.19 21.43 -3.97
C THR A 477 14.41 20.25 -3.38
N LEU A 478 14.31 20.16 -2.05
CA LEU A 478 13.54 19.13 -1.37
C LEU A 478 12.03 19.23 -1.69
N ALA A 479 11.47 20.45 -1.72
CA ALA A 479 10.07 20.65 -2.05
C ALA A 479 9.76 20.24 -3.50
N ARG A 480 10.64 20.60 -4.44
CA ARG A 480 10.51 20.24 -5.86
C ARG A 480 10.70 18.72 -6.08
N ALA A 481 11.61 18.09 -5.37
CA ALA A 481 11.79 16.63 -5.40
C ALA A 481 10.56 15.91 -4.84
N PHE A 482 9.95 16.46 -3.77
CA PHE A 482 8.68 15.97 -3.22
C PHE A 482 7.55 16.05 -4.26
N ASP A 483 7.40 17.21 -4.89
CA ASP A 483 6.38 17.45 -5.91
C ASP A 483 6.57 16.50 -7.13
N PHE A 484 7.81 16.29 -7.56
CA PHE A 484 8.16 15.33 -8.60
C PHE A 484 7.74 13.90 -8.22
N ALA A 485 8.03 13.44 -6.99
CA ALA A 485 7.60 12.13 -6.53
C ALA A 485 6.09 11.96 -6.64
N ARG A 486 5.33 12.98 -6.21
CA ARG A 486 3.86 13.00 -6.34
C ARG A 486 3.41 13.01 -7.79
N GLN A 487 4.09 13.77 -8.66
CA GLN A 487 3.81 13.86 -10.10
C GLN A 487 3.90 12.47 -10.77
N ILE A 488 4.89 11.68 -10.41
CA ILE A 488 5.08 10.31 -10.94
C ILE A 488 4.36 9.24 -10.10
N ARG A 489 3.43 9.64 -9.23
CA ARG A 489 2.57 8.77 -8.40
C ARG A 489 3.34 7.90 -7.41
N LYS A 490 4.49 8.38 -6.91
CA LYS A 490 5.21 7.79 -5.80
C LYS A 490 4.80 8.45 -4.49
N THR A 491 4.93 7.72 -3.40
CA THR A 491 4.79 8.25 -2.04
C THR A 491 6.16 8.71 -1.58
N PRO A 492 6.37 10.02 -1.37
CA PRO A 492 7.66 10.55 -0.92
C PRO A 492 7.81 10.44 0.59
N ILE A 493 9.01 10.13 1.06
CA ILE A 493 9.48 10.43 2.41
C ILE A 493 10.74 11.26 2.30
N ILE A 494 10.98 12.19 3.24
CA ILE A 494 12.20 13.00 3.28
C ILE A 494 13.04 12.57 4.47
N VAL A 495 14.29 12.17 4.20
CA VAL A 495 15.24 11.71 5.21
C VAL A 495 16.53 12.54 5.18
N GLY A 496 17.26 12.55 6.29
CA GLY A 496 18.62 13.09 6.37
C GLY A 496 19.63 12.16 5.70
N ASP A 497 20.79 12.72 5.38
CA ASP A 497 21.90 11.99 4.79
C ASP A 497 22.60 11.10 5.84
N SER A 498 22.84 9.86 5.48
CA SER A 498 23.67 8.90 6.22
C SER A 498 24.05 7.76 5.29
N THR A 499 25.03 6.95 5.67
CA THR A 499 25.38 5.74 4.91
C THR A 499 24.19 4.76 4.88
N GLY A 500 23.63 4.51 3.68
CA GLY A 500 22.44 3.66 3.50
C GLY A 500 21.12 4.31 3.91
N PHE A 501 21.13 5.61 4.22
CA PHE A 501 19.94 6.45 4.54
C PHE A 501 19.07 5.81 5.63
N TYR A 502 17.77 5.82 5.49
CA TYR A 502 16.86 5.09 6.37
C TYR A 502 16.63 3.66 5.91
N THR A 503 16.22 3.49 4.65
CA THR A 503 15.67 2.21 4.19
C THR A 503 16.73 1.13 4.01
N SER A 504 17.84 1.40 3.31
CA SER A 504 18.92 0.42 3.09
C SER A 504 19.64 0.07 4.39
N ARG A 505 19.85 1.05 5.26
CA ARG A 505 20.42 0.87 6.60
C ARG A 505 19.54 -0.07 7.44
N THR A 506 18.24 0.16 7.46
CA THR A 506 17.29 -0.63 8.26
C THR A 506 17.12 -2.05 7.72
N ILE A 507 16.94 -2.23 6.39
CA ILE A 507 16.76 -3.57 5.81
C ILE A 507 18.02 -4.43 5.97
N GLY A 508 19.19 -3.83 5.86
CA GLY A 508 20.49 -4.51 6.03
C GLY A 508 20.60 -5.21 7.37
N THR A 509 20.19 -4.56 8.46
CA THR A 509 20.30 -5.13 9.81
C THR A 509 19.55 -6.45 10.00
N LYS A 510 18.32 -6.56 9.48
CA LYS A 510 17.51 -7.78 9.61
C LYS A 510 17.99 -8.91 8.70
N ILE A 511 18.50 -8.56 7.52
CA ILE A 511 19.08 -9.55 6.58
C ILE A 511 20.33 -10.16 7.19
N ILE A 512 21.25 -9.34 7.66
CA ILE A 512 22.52 -9.80 8.27
C ILE A 512 22.26 -10.58 9.55
N GLU A 513 21.26 -10.20 10.37
CA GLU A 513 20.89 -10.97 11.57
C GLU A 513 20.38 -12.38 11.22
N ALA A 514 19.65 -12.53 10.12
CA ALA A 514 19.23 -13.86 9.66
C ALA A 514 20.43 -14.73 9.22
N VAL A 515 21.44 -14.13 8.60
CA VAL A 515 22.70 -14.82 8.28
C VAL A 515 23.48 -15.17 9.55
N GLU A 516 23.55 -14.26 10.52
CA GLU A 516 24.19 -14.50 11.81
C GLU A 516 23.60 -15.71 12.52
N LEU A 517 22.27 -15.84 12.55
CA LEU A 517 21.59 -17.01 13.09
C LEU A 517 22.04 -18.31 12.41
N VAL A 518 22.20 -18.31 11.09
CA VAL A 518 22.70 -19.50 10.37
C VAL A 518 24.17 -19.78 10.72
N ALA A 519 25.01 -18.74 10.77
CA ALA A 519 26.41 -18.85 11.14
C ALA A 519 26.61 -19.31 12.61
N GLU A 520 25.70 -18.96 13.51
CA GLU A 520 25.63 -19.46 14.89
C GLU A 520 25.26 -20.95 14.96
N GLY A 521 24.73 -21.56 13.89
CA GLY A 521 24.44 -22.99 13.79
C GLY A 521 22.94 -23.33 13.68
N HIS A 522 22.04 -22.33 13.57
CA HIS A 522 20.62 -22.58 13.45
C HIS A 522 20.24 -23.08 12.06
N ASP A 523 19.10 -23.80 11.99
CA ASP A 523 18.58 -24.32 10.73
C ASP A 523 18.17 -23.18 9.78
N PRO A 524 18.76 -23.09 8.57
CA PRO A 524 18.46 -22.00 7.63
C PRO A 524 17.01 -22.02 7.14
N VAL A 525 16.39 -23.19 6.98
CA VAL A 525 14.97 -23.29 6.58
C VAL A 525 14.07 -22.76 7.71
N ARG A 526 14.38 -23.10 8.96
CA ARG A 526 13.65 -22.59 10.13
C ARG A 526 13.81 -21.08 10.25
N VAL A 527 15.02 -20.53 10.12
CA VAL A 527 15.28 -19.09 10.16
C VAL A 527 14.49 -18.36 9.08
N ASP A 528 14.53 -18.83 7.82
CA ASP A 528 13.84 -18.20 6.69
C ASP A 528 12.31 -18.27 6.84
N ASN A 529 11.77 -19.38 7.32
CA ASN A 529 10.34 -19.52 7.59
C ASN A 529 9.86 -18.67 8.76
N LEU A 530 10.61 -18.63 9.87
CA LEU A 530 10.24 -17.82 11.03
C LEU A 530 10.29 -16.32 10.72
N SER A 531 11.22 -15.86 9.86
CA SER A 531 11.22 -14.48 9.38
C SER A 531 9.92 -14.14 8.61
N ARG A 532 9.42 -15.07 7.79
CA ARG A 532 8.14 -14.90 7.09
C ARG A 532 6.94 -14.93 8.04
N LEU A 533 7.00 -15.68 9.12
CA LEU A 533 5.93 -15.75 10.13
C LEU A 533 5.82 -14.47 10.97
N THR A 534 6.78 -13.55 10.90
CA THR A 534 6.63 -12.19 11.45
C THR A 534 5.71 -11.30 10.59
N GLY A 535 5.34 -11.74 9.40
CA GLY A 535 4.54 -10.99 8.43
C GLY A 535 5.34 -10.35 7.29
N MET A 536 6.64 -10.62 7.20
CA MET A 536 7.47 -10.16 6.08
C MET A 536 7.07 -10.89 4.78
N PRO A 537 7.10 -10.22 3.62
CA PRO A 537 6.63 -10.80 2.35
C PRO A 537 7.48 -11.98 1.88
N THR A 538 8.78 -11.99 2.22
CA THR A 538 9.72 -13.08 1.90
C THR A 538 10.61 -13.39 3.09
N GLY A 539 11.26 -14.56 3.09
CA GLY A 539 12.27 -14.92 4.07
C GLY A 539 13.55 -14.10 3.87
N MET A 540 14.31 -13.86 4.91
CA MET A 540 15.47 -12.96 4.86
C MET A 540 16.66 -13.54 4.09
N LEU A 541 16.87 -14.87 4.16
CA LEU A 541 17.90 -15.53 3.34
C LEU A 541 17.49 -15.52 1.85
N SER A 542 16.21 -15.77 1.57
CA SER A 542 15.66 -15.67 0.22
C SER A 542 15.76 -14.24 -0.33
N LEU A 543 15.54 -13.23 0.51
CA LEU A 543 15.67 -11.83 0.14
C LEU A 543 17.13 -11.47 -0.19
N LEU A 544 18.08 -11.97 0.61
CA LEU A 544 19.51 -11.75 0.36
C LEU A 544 19.95 -12.36 -0.98
N ASP A 545 19.45 -13.55 -1.32
CA ASP A 545 19.71 -14.16 -2.63
C ASP A 545 19.16 -13.30 -3.79
N GLU A 546 17.99 -12.68 -3.60
CA GLU A 546 17.40 -11.79 -4.60
C GLU A 546 18.15 -10.47 -4.75
N VAL A 547 18.59 -9.88 -3.64
CA VAL A 547 19.42 -8.65 -3.62
C VAL A 547 20.84 -8.91 -4.12
N GLN A 548 21.30 -10.14 -4.10
CA GLN A 548 22.63 -10.67 -4.37
C GLN A 548 23.60 -10.57 -3.18
N ILE A 549 24.06 -11.71 -2.73
CA ILE A 549 25.06 -11.85 -1.64
C ILE A 549 26.31 -11.03 -1.96
N LYS A 550 26.79 -11.15 -3.21
CA LYS A 550 27.98 -10.41 -3.67
C LYS A 550 27.77 -8.90 -3.58
N LEU A 551 26.63 -8.38 -3.98
CA LEU A 551 26.36 -6.93 -3.94
C LEU A 551 26.39 -6.40 -2.51
N VAL A 552 25.75 -7.11 -1.56
CA VAL A 552 25.73 -6.71 -0.13
C VAL A 552 27.14 -6.74 0.46
N THR A 553 27.95 -7.71 0.06
CA THR A 553 29.34 -7.82 0.53
C THR A 553 30.24 -6.73 -0.10
N ASP A 554 30.07 -6.45 -1.40
CA ASP A 554 30.82 -5.39 -2.09
C ASP A 554 30.49 -4.00 -1.50
N ILE A 555 29.21 -3.73 -1.19
CA ILE A 555 28.78 -2.49 -0.51
C ILE A 555 29.47 -2.35 0.83
N TYR A 556 29.45 -3.39 1.66
CA TYR A 556 30.12 -3.39 2.95
C TYR A 556 31.63 -3.09 2.83
N ASN A 557 32.33 -3.79 1.92
CA ASN A 557 33.74 -3.58 1.69
C ASN A 557 34.05 -2.15 1.23
N THR A 558 33.24 -1.61 0.30
CA THR A 558 33.37 -0.22 -0.16
C THR A 558 33.20 0.78 0.98
N GLN A 559 32.26 0.54 1.87
CA GLN A 559 32.02 1.40 3.04
C GLN A 559 33.19 1.35 4.04
N VAL A 560 33.81 0.18 4.23
CA VAL A 560 35.03 0.03 5.04
C VAL A 560 36.22 0.74 4.39
N GLU A 561 36.44 0.53 3.08
CA GLU A 561 37.50 1.20 2.32
C GLU A 561 37.39 2.73 2.35
N MET A 562 36.17 3.24 2.37
CA MET A 562 35.89 4.68 2.47
C MET A 562 36.01 5.23 3.91
N GLY A 563 36.24 4.38 4.92
CA GLY A 563 36.25 4.77 6.32
C GLY A 563 34.88 5.15 6.88
N LEU A 564 33.78 4.75 6.21
CA LEU A 564 32.41 4.98 6.64
C LEU A 564 31.94 3.93 7.67
N LEU A 565 32.56 2.76 7.64
CA LEU A 565 32.36 1.68 8.62
C LEU A 565 33.71 1.26 9.22
N ASP A 566 33.68 1.03 10.52
CA ASP A 566 34.80 0.49 11.27
C ASP A 566 34.61 -1.03 11.41
N PRO A 567 35.45 -1.87 10.77
CA PRO A 567 35.32 -3.32 10.81
C PRO A 567 35.53 -3.89 12.24
N ASP A 568 36.28 -3.19 13.11
CA ASP A 568 36.48 -3.60 14.48
C ASP A 568 35.22 -3.43 15.35
N LYS A 569 34.23 -2.65 14.87
CA LYS A 569 32.91 -2.46 15.48
C LYS A 569 31.81 -3.27 14.83
N GLU A 570 32.16 -4.23 13.95
CA GLU A 570 31.14 -5.08 13.28
C GLU A 570 30.33 -5.88 14.32
N GLN A 571 29.01 -5.75 14.25
CA GLN A 571 28.09 -6.36 15.21
C GLN A 571 27.69 -7.80 14.83
N ASN A 572 27.95 -8.21 13.60
CA ASN A 572 27.60 -9.51 13.04
C ASN A 572 28.80 -10.17 12.34
N PRO A 573 29.93 -10.39 13.05
CA PRO A 573 31.17 -10.86 12.43
C PRO A 573 31.06 -12.27 11.85
N ALA A 574 30.27 -13.17 12.45
CA ALA A 574 30.06 -14.52 11.94
C ALA A 574 29.30 -14.53 10.62
N ALA A 575 28.28 -13.66 10.48
CA ALA A 575 27.57 -13.47 9.22
C ALA A 575 28.51 -12.98 8.11
N ARG A 576 29.37 -11.99 8.39
CA ARG A 576 30.33 -11.45 7.42
C ARG A 576 31.32 -12.52 6.96
N ALA A 577 31.87 -13.29 7.88
CA ALA A 577 32.77 -14.40 7.56
C ALA A 577 32.08 -15.46 6.68
N MET A 578 30.85 -15.84 7.04
CA MET A 578 30.06 -16.80 6.27
C MET A 578 29.79 -16.33 4.84
N LEU A 579 29.39 -15.05 4.66
CA LEU A 579 29.12 -14.50 3.32
C LEU A 579 30.41 -14.44 2.48
N ALA A 580 31.54 -14.05 3.06
CA ALA A 580 32.82 -14.05 2.39
C ALA A 580 33.25 -15.47 1.93
N GLU A 581 33.04 -16.48 2.78
CA GLU A 581 33.31 -17.88 2.46
C GLU A 581 32.39 -18.41 1.35
N MET A 582 31.07 -18.10 1.43
CA MET A 582 30.10 -18.49 0.39
C MET A 582 30.50 -17.94 -1.00
N ILE A 583 31.01 -16.71 -1.06
CA ILE A 583 31.47 -16.09 -2.30
C ILE A 583 32.78 -16.72 -2.77
N SER A 584 33.80 -16.71 -1.91
CA SER A 584 35.19 -17.02 -2.31
C SER A 584 35.44 -18.52 -2.53
N GLN A 585 34.85 -19.38 -1.70
CA GLN A 585 35.10 -20.83 -1.75
C GLN A 585 34.00 -21.60 -2.50
N HIS A 586 32.76 -21.07 -2.49
CA HIS A 586 31.62 -21.80 -3.06
C HIS A 586 31.00 -21.12 -4.29
N GLY A 587 31.47 -19.93 -4.68
CA GLY A 587 30.96 -19.19 -5.85
C GLY A 587 29.48 -18.85 -5.76
N ARG A 588 28.95 -18.64 -4.55
CA ARG A 588 27.54 -18.42 -4.29
C ARG A 588 27.25 -16.93 -4.17
N HIS A 589 26.84 -16.34 -5.28
CA HIS A 589 26.70 -14.88 -5.41
C HIS A 589 25.26 -14.42 -5.23
N GLY A 590 24.27 -15.31 -5.32
CA GLY A 590 22.85 -15.03 -5.21
C GLY A 590 22.03 -15.57 -6.37
N ARG A 591 20.75 -15.21 -6.42
CA ARG A 591 19.78 -15.77 -7.37
C ARG A 591 20.15 -15.53 -8.85
N ALA A 592 20.73 -14.39 -9.20
CA ALA A 592 21.10 -14.10 -10.61
C ALA A 592 22.11 -15.09 -11.20
N THR A 593 22.94 -15.70 -10.34
CA THR A 593 23.88 -16.76 -10.72
C THR A 593 23.32 -18.17 -10.49
N GLY A 594 22.05 -18.27 -10.06
CA GLY A 594 21.42 -19.56 -9.71
C GLY A 594 21.87 -20.14 -8.37
N LYS A 595 22.79 -19.49 -7.65
CA LYS A 595 23.44 -20.04 -6.45
C LYS A 595 23.57 -18.98 -5.34
N GLY A 596 22.81 -19.16 -4.25
CA GLY A 596 22.84 -18.35 -3.05
C GLY A 596 22.70 -19.25 -1.81
N PHE A 597 21.93 -18.87 -0.82
CA PHE A 597 21.46 -19.75 0.24
C PHE A 597 20.59 -20.88 -0.33
N TYR A 598 20.01 -20.64 -1.48
CA TYR A 598 19.26 -21.60 -2.25
C TYR A 598 19.94 -21.87 -3.61
N ASP A 599 19.70 -23.06 -4.15
CA ASP A 599 19.92 -23.38 -5.55
C ASP A 599 18.63 -23.09 -6.31
N TYR A 600 18.73 -22.45 -7.48
CA TYR A 600 17.60 -22.01 -8.30
C TYR A 600 17.63 -22.70 -9.64
N ASP A 601 16.52 -23.36 -10.00
CA ASP A 601 16.33 -24.01 -11.29
C ASP A 601 14.93 -23.75 -11.85
N SER A 602 14.56 -24.44 -12.93
CA SER A 602 13.24 -24.34 -13.56
C SER A 602 12.11 -24.89 -12.70
N GLN A 603 12.39 -25.71 -11.70
CA GLN A 603 11.41 -26.31 -10.79
C GLN A 603 11.17 -25.43 -9.56
N GLY A 604 12.04 -24.47 -9.28
CA GLY A 604 11.91 -23.55 -8.17
C GLY A 604 13.22 -23.25 -7.43
N LYS A 605 13.18 -23.33 -6.10
CA LYS A 605 14.36 -23.17 -5.25
C LYS A 605 14.43 -24.27 -4.21
N THR A 606 15.64 -24.77 -3.96
CA THR A 606 15.97 -25.74 -2.91
C THR A 606 17.08 -25.20 -2.03
N ILE A 607 17.04 -25.50 -0.72
CA ILE A 607 18.10 -25.07 0.19
C ILE A 607 19.43 -25.70 -0.23
N TRP A 608 20.51 -24.93 -0.26
CA TRP A 608 21.82 -25.44 -0.58
C TRP A 608 22.31 -26.44 0.49
N PRO A 609 22.61 -27.71 0.12
CA PRO A 609 23.03 -28.73 1.09
C PRO A 609 24.33 -28.38 1.84
N GLY A 610 25.22 -27.58 1.25
CA GLY A 610 26.48 -27.14 1.86
C GLY A 610 26.30 -26.32 3.14
N LEU A 611 25.11 -25.74 3.37
CA LEU A 611 24.80 -25.05 4.64
C LEU A 611 24.85 -25.97 5.87
N ALA A 612 24.81 -27.30 5.65
CA ALA A 612 25.00 -28.27 6.73
C ALA A 612 26.34 -28.12 7.45
N ALA A 613 27.39 -27.59 6.79
CA ALA A 613 28.70 -27.35 7.41
C ALA A 613 28.67 -26.35 8.57
N TRP A 614 27.73 -25.40 8.56
CA TRP A 614 27.56 -24.43 9.65
C TRP A 614 26.59 -24.90 10.75
N ARG A 615 25.86 -26.02 10.55
CA ARG A 615 24.96 -26.54 11.58
C ARG A 615 25.73 -26.97 12.83
N LYS A 616 25.20 -26.60 14.00
CA LYS A 616 25.74 -27.00 15.29
C LYS A 616 24.67 -27.75 16.08
N GLU A 617 25.02 -28.91 16.59
CA GLU A 617 24.14 -29.69 17.45
C GLU A 617 23.91 -28.92 18.77
N GLY A 618 22.67 -28.84 19.22
CA GLY A 618 22.32 -28.11 20.46
C GLY A 618 22.25 -26.57 20.34
N ALA A 619 22.41 -26.00 19.13
CA ALA A 619 22.30 -24.56 18.92
C ALA A 619 20.87 -24.00 18.99
N ASP A 620 19.85 -24.84 19.25
CA ASP A 620 18.46 -24.43 19.18
C ASP A 620 18.08 -23.39 20.26
N ILE A 621 17.51 -22.27 19.81
CA ILE A 621 16.89 -21.24 20.63
C ILE A 621 15.37 -21.18 20.38
N PRO A 622 14.57 -20.59 21.28
CA PRO A 622 13.12 -20.45 21.07
C PRO A 622 12.77 -19.76 19.74
N ASP A 623 11.71 -20.21 19.08
CA ASP A 623 11.18 -19.56 17.86
C ASP A 623 10.86 -18.07 18.07
N ALA A 624 10.42 -17.72 19.29
CA ALA A 624 10.18 -16.32 19.67
C ALA A 624 11.47 -15.49 19.56
N ASP A 625 12.59 -16.02 20.07
CA ASP A 625 13.88 -15.32 20.04
C ASP A 625 14.38 -15.13 18.59
N ILE A 626 14.22 -16.13 17.71
CA ILE A 626 14.58 -15.99 16.28
C ILE A 626 13.73 -14.89 15.62
N LYS A 627 12.41 -14.90 15.84
CA LYS A 627 11.52 -13.88 15.29
C LYS A 627 11.85 -12.48 15.82
N ASP A 628 12.04 -12.36 17.13
CA ASP A 628 12.35 -11.08 17.76
C ASP A 628 13.73 -10.58 17.31
N ARG A 629 14.76 -11.43 17.25
CA ARG A 629 16.08 -11.04 16.75
C ARG A 629 16.00 -10.40 15.37
N ILE A 630 15.32 -11.04 14.42
CA ILE A 630 15.20 -10.52 13.05
C ILE A 630 14.38 -9.22 13.00
N LEU A 631 13.24 -9.16 13.69
CA LEU A 631 12.34 -8.01 13.65
C LEU A 631 12.92 -6.82 14.44
N PHE A 632 13.43 -7.06 15.65
CA PHE A 632 13.93 -5.99 16.51
C PHE A 632 15.17 -5.30 15.94
N ARG A 633 16.02 -6.01 15.17
CA ARG A 633 17.15 -5.36 14.48
C ARG A 633 16.68 -4.20 13.61
N ALA A 634 15.65 -4.42 12.80
CA ALA A 634 15.09 -3.36 11.94
C ALA A 634 14.36 -2.27 12.75
N VAL A 635 13.64 -2.67 13.81
CA VAL A 635 12.94 -1.72 14.70
C VAL A 635 13.93 -0.82 15.43
N LEU A 636 14.98 -1.41 16.04
CA LEU A 636 16.01 -0.67 16.74
C LEU A 636 16.77 0.29 15.82
N GLU A 637 17.05 -0.14 14.58
CA GLU A 637 17.71 0.71 13.60
C GLU A 637 16.80 1.88 13.16
N SER A 638 15.49 1.64 13.04
CA SER A 638 14.53 2.73 12.78
C SER A 638 14.49 3.75 13.92
N LEU A 639 14.61 3.29 15.17
CA LEU A 639 14.69 4.19 16.34
C LEU A 639 16.00 4.98 16.36
N ARG A 640 17.14 4.35 15.98
CA ARG A 640 18.42 5.06 15.84
C ARG A 640 18.36 6.11 14.73
N CYS A 641 17.77 5.79 13.59
CA CYS A 641 17.55 6.77 12.52
C CYS A 641 16.70 7.97 12.99
N LEU A 642 15.71 7.74 13.85
CA LEU A 642 14.90 8.81 14.43
C LEU A 642 15.71 9.63 15.46
N GLU A 643 16.50 8.98 16.31
CA GLU A 643 17.36 9.63 17.30
C GLU A 643 18.44 10.49 16.66
N GLU A 644 19.04 10.01 15.58
CA GLU A 644 20.10 10.68 14.81
C GLU A 644 19.58 11.77 13.86
N GLY A 645 18.25 11.89 13.71
CA GLY A 645 17.63 12.88 12.78
C GLY A 645 17.68 12.46 11.31
N VAL A 646 18.07 11.20 11.01
CA VAL A 646 17.94 10.64 9.66
C VAL A 646 16.46 10.51 9.29
N LEU A 647 15.64 9.97 10.19
CA LEU A 647 14.18 10.10 10.10
C LEU A 647 13.76 11.42 10.73
N ARG A 648 12.95 12.19 10.00
CA ARG A 648 12.44 13.50 10.46
C ARG A 648 11.10 13.38 11.17
N THR A 649 10.30 12.36 10.83
CA THR A 649 8.98 12.11 11.42
C THR A 649 8.73 10.61 11.62
N VAL A 650 7.87 10.29 12.57
CA VAL A 650 7.43 8.92 12.83
C VAL A 650 6.63 8.37 11.64
N GLU A 651 5.82 9.22 11.01
CA GLU A 651 5.02 8.86 9.84
C GLU A 651 5.91 8.44 8.66
N ASP A 652 6.96 9.20 8.34
CA ASP A 652 7.90 8.85 7.27
C ASP A 652 8.60 7.52 7.58
N GLY A 653 8.97 7.27 8.84
CA GLY A 653 9.54 6.01 9.28
C GLY A 653 8.60 4.82 9.11
N ASN A 654 7.35 4.96 9.54
CA ASN A 654 6.35 3.90 9.42
C ASN A 654 5.98 3.61 7.96
N ILE A 655 5.70 4.64 7.18
CA ILE A 655 5.37 4.52 5.75
C ILE A 655 6.56 3.98 4.95
N GLY A 656 7.75 4.54 5.17
CA GLY A 656 8.98 4.10 4.52
C GLY A 656 9.30 2.63 4.79
N SER A 657 9.12 2.18 6.03
CA SER A 657 9.35 0.78 6.39
C SER A 657 8.39 -0.18 5.69
N ILE A 658 7.09 0.17 5.58
CA ILE A 658 6.09 -0.68 4.92
C ILE A 658 6.28 -0.67 3.40
N LEU A 659 6.35 0.51 2.79
CA LEU A 659 6.32 0.65 1.33
C LEU A 659 7.68 0.37 0.68
N GLY A 660 8.80 0.60 1.37
CA GLY A 660 10.15 0.46 0.83
C GLY A 660 10.82 -0.87 1.18
N ILE A 661 10.69 -1.34 2.41
CA ILE A 661 11.52 -2.46 2.93
C ILE A 661 10.73 -3.60 3.55
N GLY A 662 9.42 -3.66 3.26
CA GLY A 662 8.57 -4.80 3.58
C GLY A 662 8.37 -5.04 5.08
N ALA A 663 8.26 -3.97 5.89
CA ALA A 663 7.80 -4.09 7.26
C ALA A 663 6.41 -4.75 7.29
N PRO A 664 6.12 -5.60 8.28
CA PRO A 664 4.83 -6.26 8.36
C PRO A 664 3.68 -5.24 8.47
N VAL A 665 2.75 -5.24 7.53
CA VAL A 665 1.69 -4.22 7.41
C VAL A 665 0.83 -4.12 8.67
N HIS A 666 0.52 -5.25 9.32
CA HIS A 666 -0.29 -5.31 10.54
C HIS A 666 0.35 -4.62 11.76
N THR A 667 1.66 -4.33 11.69
CA THR A 667 2.37 -3.60 12.74
C THR A 667 2.17 -2.09 12.65
N GLY A 668 1.74 -1.58 11.50
CA GLY A 668 1.69 -0.15 11.20
C GLY A 668 3.06 0.49 10.93
N GLY A 669 4.11 -0.33 10.72
CA GLY A 669 5.48 0.12 10.55
C GLY A 669 6.33 -0.12 11.81
N TYR A 670 7.64 0.07 11.69
CA TYR A 670 8.57 -0.33 12.75
C TYR A 670 8.47 0.52 14.03
N ILE A 671 8.20 1.82 13.91
CA ILE A 671 8.06 2.69 15.08
C ILE A 671 6.70 2.45 15.74
N GLN A 672 5.62 2.32 14.96
CA GLN A 672 4.30 1.99 15.47
C GLN A 672 4.26 0.61 16.14
N TYR A 673 5.07 -0.33 15.68
CA TYR A 673 5.23 -1.64 16.33
C TYR A 673 5.65 -1.50 17.79
N VAL A 674 6.58 -0.59 18.11
CA VAL A 674 7.04 -0.36 19.51
C VAL A 674 5.88 0.14 20.38
N ASN A 675 5.07 1.07 19.86
CA ASN A 675 3.90 1.58 20.58
C ASN A 675 2.89 0.45 20.89
N THR A 676 2.64 -0.40 19.90
CA THR A 676 1.71 -1.53 20.02
C THR A 676 2.24 -2.63 20.94
N TYR A 677 3.54 -2.91 20.87
CA TYR A 677 4.21 -3.88 21.77
C TYR A 677 4.16 -3.40 23.23
N GLY A 678 4.10 -2.08 23.42
CA GLY A 678 4.24 -1.37 24.68
C GLY A 678 5.70 -0.98 24.93
N THR A 679 5.97 0.32 24.98
CA THR A 679 7.34 0.87 25.04
C THR A 679 8.19 0.27 26.16
N ALA A 680 7.64 0.13 27.37
CA ALA A 680 8.33 -0.48 28.52
C ALA A 680 8.62 -1.99 28.31
N ARG A 681 7.64 -2.74 27.77
CA ARG A 681 7.84 -4.16 27.45
C ARG A 681 8.87 -4.35 26.35
N PHE A 682 8.85 -3.49 25.33
CA PHE A 682 9.81 -3.53 24.24
C PHE A 682 11.22 -3.23 24.74
N LEU A 683 11.38 -2.22 25.62
CA LEU A 683 12.65 -1.90 26.29
C LEU A 683 13.19 -3.10 27.05
N ALA A 684 12.39 -3.70 27.92
CA ALA A 684 12.80 -4.86 28.72
C ALA A 684 13.22 -6.05 27.83
N ARG A 685 12.48 -6.29 26.73
CA ARG A 685 12.82 -7.36 25.79
C ARG A 685 14.11 -7.07 25.02
N CYS A 686 14.39 -5.83 24.66
CA CYS A 686 15.66 -5.44 24.05
C CYS A 686 16.83 -5.70 25.01
N GLU A 687 16.70 -5.37 26.29
CA GLU A 687 17.72 -5.61 27.30
C GLU A 687 17.96 -7.11 27.53
N GLU A 688 16.91 -7.93 27.54
CA GLU A 688 17.00 -9.38 27.56
C GLU A 688 17.79 -9.93 26.36
N LEU A 689 17.43 -9.48 25.15
CA LEU A 689 18.10 -9.91 23.91
C LEU A 689 19.56 -9.43 23.88
N ALA A 690 19.82 -8.21 24.35
CA ALA A 690 21.18 -7.69 24.46
C ALA A 690 22.06 -8.52 25.40
N GLY A 691 21.53 -8.93 26.55
CA GLY A 691 22.22 -9.81 27.50
C GLY A 691 22.49 -11.22 26.96
N LYS A 692 21.60 -11.75 26.11
CA LYS A 692 21.73 -13.10 25.54
C LYS A 692 22.55 -13.15 24.25
N TYR A 693 22.35 -12.16 23.35
CA TYR A 693 22.81 -12.25 21.96
C TYR A 693 23.69 -11.07 21.53
N GLY A 694 24.04 -10.20 22.46
CA GLY A 694 25.01 -9.13 22.24
C GLY A 694 24.43 -7.73 22.07
N ASN A 695 25.33 -6.75 22.18
CA ASN A 695 24.98 -5.32 22.28
C ASN A 695 24.24 -4.73 21.07
N ARG A 696 24.19 -5.44 19.95
CA ARG A 696 23.40 -5.03 18.76
C ARG A 696 21.90 -4.90 19.03
N PHE A 697 21.42 -5.49 20.15
CA PHE A 697 20.04 -5.37 20.63
C PHE A 697 19.86 -4.30 21.71
N ALA A 698 20.93 -3.60 22.10
CA ALA A 698 20.84 -2.55 23.10
C ALA A 698 19.85 -1.45 22.66
N PRO A 699 18.89 -1.07 23.52
CA PRO A 699 17.91 -0.05 23.22
C PRO A 699 18.58 1.34 23.11
N PRO A 700 18.20 2.15 22.07
CA PRO A 700 18.68 3.52 21.94
C PRO A 700 18.10 4.43 23.01
N GLU A 701 18.74 5.58 23.25
CA GLU A 701 18.36 6.51 24.32
C GLU A 701 16.97 7.11 24.13
N ILE A 702 16.57 7.35 22.88
CA ILE A 702 15.20 7.82 22.57
C ILE A 702 14.12 6.89 23.15
N LEU A 703 14.32 5.57 23.11
CA LEU A 703 13.38 4.61 23.69
C LEU A 703 13.37 4.71 25.22
N ARG A 704 14.54 4.78 25.86
CA ARG A 704 14.65 4.92 27.31
C ARG A 704 13.96 6.19 27.81
N LYS A 705 14.15 7.30 27.10
CA LYS A 705 13.51 8.59 27.40
C LYS A 705 11.99 8.49 27.33
N HIS A 706 11.44 7.93 26.26
CA HIS A 706 9.98 7.79 26.08
C HIS A 706 9.36 6.88 27.14
N VAL A 707 10.07 5.81 27.54
CA VAL A 707 9.65 4.92 28.64
C VAL A 707 9.65 5.66 29.98
N ALA A 708 10.70 6.41 30.28
CA ALA A 708 10.79 7.18 31.53
C ALA A 708 9.71 8.27 31.64
N GLU A 709 9.33 8.86 30.52
CA GLU A 709 8.27 9.88 30.42
C GLU A 709 6.86 9.27 30.29
N GLY A 710 6.72 7.95 30.16
CA GLY A 710 5.43 7.27 29.97
C GLY A 710 4.73 7.65 28.65
N ARG A 711 5.51 8.02 27.62
CA ARG A 711 4.99 8.51 26.32
C ARG A 711 5.17 7.49 25.20
N ALA A 712 4.23 7.48 24.27
CA ALA A 712 4.39 6.80 23.00
C ALA A 712 5.40 7.53 22.09
N LEU A 713 5.98 6.82 21.13
CA LEU A 713 6.78 7.40 20.05
C LEU A 713 5.80 8.02 19.01
N ALA A 714 5.80 9.36 18.91
CA ALA A 714 4.88 10.12 18.05
C ALA A 714 5.61 11.28 17.34
#